data_7f3aa89bb4770b97d3079d88383aadac
#
_entry.id   7f3aa89bb4770b97d3079d88383aadac
#
_cell.length_a   1.000
_cell.length_b   1.000
_cell.length_c   1.000
_cell.angle_alpha   90.00
_cell.angle_beta   90.00
_cell.angle_gamma   90.00
#
_symmetry.space_group_name_H-M   'P 1'
#
loop_
_entity.id
_entity.type
_entity.pdbx_description
1 polymer ?
#
loop_
_entity_poly.entity_id
_entity_poly.type
_entity_poly.pdbx_seq_one_letter_code
_entity_poly.pdbx_strand_id
1 'polypeptide(L)'
;MNDAISQFRDAMRAAGLEPPDVIEPGSLQRFPGIGKRASNTAGWCKLFDDSLGGSFGDWSSGFSENWQAKRNRPFSTIEREAFRRHVAEAQAQLDADHRARQADAATKAAAIWNAATPAPGEHAYLVRKGIQPHGTRLHNGALLIPMRDDGEIHSLQFIGPDGDKRFLTGGRVAGCHFSIGSTQNAAALCIAEGFATGATIHQATGYPVAVAFNAGNLGPVAKMMRYRFPTTPLIVCADDDNKTAGNPGLTKAADTALSVGGLLAVPDFGTDRPVDATDFNDLHKHAGLEAVRNSIGRAAHVKVDTLTTAEKWPKLKPIIAELKPVFVFDADTLLPDVLRAWIMDEAERMPCPPDFIAAAALVALGSIIGARCAIKPKARDSWLIVPNLWGGIVGDPSAKKSPAWGAALKPLDRLIAKALEAHTAALADYETAKVVFDARKDAIEGRIKEAARKTNKGDPTSIAKELRTHGEQSPEAPTLRRYKTNDSTVEKLGELLRENPAGLLVLRDELVGLIATWDREGREGERAFFLEAWNGNQSFDTDRIGRGHISIPNVCASIFGGIQPDKLTAYLEQATHALANDGMLQRFQLLVYPDARRWEWQDRAPDKPARDAAFAMFETLADVDPTTFGAAPADDFAKFPYFCFDDAAQAAFIEWSEDMHRVRIPNEDEPIIQQHLAKFDKLFPALALVFHLVDCVANGVHGPVSKEAALRAGAWCEYLEAHARRCYALLKDNGLRAAQALATKLERAMLEDSFTLRDVRRNQWRSLTTDEAIQAALDWLEDEDWLRSESTGGTGPGSGRRTLRYRINPAIKTKCKGGNA
;
A
#
# COMPACT_ATOMS: atom_id res chain seq x y z
N MET A 1 30.73 10.34 -18.18
CA MET A 1 30.39 11.33 -17.12
C MET A 1 28.93 11.74 -17.17
N ASN A 2 28.37 12.17 -18.32
CA ASN A 2 26.94 12.54 -18.40
C ASN A 2 25.97 11.39 -18.08
N ASP A 3 26.31 10.15 -18.40
CA ASP A 3 25.45 8.99 -18.16
C ASP A 3 25.34 8.66 -16.66
N ALA A 4 26.42 8.70 -15.90
CA ALA A 4 26.40 8.43 -14.46
C ALA A 4 25.61 9.49 -13.66
N ILE A 5 25.72 10.77 -14.04
CA ILE A 5 24.92 11.84 -13.44
C ILE A 5 23.43 11.65 -13.75
N SER A 6 23.10 11.23 -14.97
CA SER A 6 21.71 10.93 -15.34
C SER A 6 21.17 9.77 -14.51
N GLN A 7 21.88 8.66 -14.42
CA GLN A 7 21.51 7.50 -13.60
C GLN A 7 21.34 7.85 -12.11
N PHE A 8 22.23 8.72 -11.57
CA PHE A 8 22.12 9.19 -10.19
C PHE A 8 20.90 10.05 -9.95
N ARG A 9 20.58 10.96 -10.88
CA ARG A 9 19.35 11.75 -10.86
C ARG A 9 18.11 10.88 -10.90
N ASP A 10 18.12 9.87 -11.77
CA ASP A 10 17.01 8.95 -11.91
C ASP A 10 16.81 8.12 -10.64
N ALA A 11 17.90 7.71 -9.98
CA ALA A 11 17.81 7.05 -8.67
C ALA A 11 17.20 7.96 -7.60
N MET A 12 17.57 9.25 -7.56
CA MET A 12 16.99 10.20 -6.62
C MET A 12 15.51 10.46 -6.89
N ARG A 13 15.12 10.60 -8.18
CA ARG A 13 13.71 10.73 -8.57
C ARG A 13 12.91 9.48 -8.23
N ALA A 14 13.51 8.30 -8.43
CA ALA A 14 12.92 7.03 -8.04
C ALA A 14 12.61 6.95 -6.54
N ALA A 15 13.47 7.56 -5.73
CA ALA A 15 13.27 7.68 -4.28
C ALA A 15 12.32 8.82 -3.87
N GLY A 16 11.66 9.48 -4.83
CA GLY A 16 10.71 10.58 -4.57
C GLY A 16 11.38 11.92 -4.27
N LEU A 17 12.67 12.08 -4.55
CA LEU A 17 13.40 13.33 -4.39
C LEU A 17 13.48 14.08 -5.72
N GLU A 18 13.34 15.38 -5.69
CA GLU A 18 13.62 16.25 -6.85
C GLU A 18 15.08 16.69 -6.79
N PRO A 19 15.98 16.10 -7.61
CA PRO A 19 17.39 16.45 -7.57
C PRO A 19 17.64 17.89 -8.06
N PRO A 20 18.74 18.52 -7.61
CA PRO A 20 19.10 19.84 -8.07
C PRO A 20 19.43 19.84 -9.57
N ASP A 21 19.24 20.99 -10.23
CA ASP A 21 19.47 21.16 -11.67
C ASP A 21 20.91 20.84 -12.09
N VAL A 22 21.87 21.07 -11.21
CA VAL A 22 23.28 20.74 -11.42
C VAL A 22 23.77 19.87 -10.26
N ILE A 23 24.29 18.69 -10.56
CA ILE A 23 24.95 17.82 -9.59
C ILE A 23 26.46 17.91 -9.82
N GLU A 24 27.17 18.42 -8.82
CA GLU A 24 28.62 18.53 -8.84
C GLU A 24 29.24 17.34 -8.11
N PRO A 25 30.04 16.50 -8.79
CA PRO A 25 30.77 15.42 -8.14
C PRO A 25 31.66 15.93 -6.99
N GLY A 26 31.74 15.18 -5.91
CA GLY A 26 32.54 15.50 -4.71
C GLY A 26 31.83 16.42 -3.73
N SER A 27 30.84 17.21 -4.14
CA SER A 27 30.16 18.18 -3.29
C SER A 27 28.86 17.63 -2.67
N LEU A 28 28.63 17.97 -1.39
CA LEU A 28 27.37 17.71 -0.72
C LEU A 28 26.38 18.82 -1.08
N GLN A 29 25.33 18.48 -1.80
CA GLN A 29 24.30 19.43 -2.26
C GLN A 29 22.99 19.22 -1.51
N ARG A 30 22.25 20.32 -1.34
CA ARG A 30 21.02 20.39 -0.57
C ARG A 30 19.88 20.92 -1.42
N PHE A 31 18.69 20.33 -1.21
CA PHE A 31 17.50 20.67 -1.96
C PHE A 31 16.24 20.30 -1.14
N PRO A 32 15.02 20.62 -1.59
CA PRO A 32 13.81 20.28 -0.87
C PRO A 32 13.67 18.78 -0.60
N GLY A 33 13.27 18.39 0.61
CA GLY A 33 12.92 17.02 0.95
C GLY A 33 11.62 16.59 0.29
N ILE A 34 11.30 15.29 0.42
CA ILE A 34 10.12 14.66 -0.19
C ILE A 34 8.84 15.41 0.23
N GLY A 35 8.07 15.92 -0.75
CA GLY A 35 6.82 16.63 -0.53
C GLY A 35 6.94 17.97 0.20
N LYS A 36 8.15 18.55 0.29
CA LYS A 36 8.39 19.83 0.97
C LYS A 36 8.39 21.01 0.01
N ARG A 37 8.17 22.23 0.55
CA ARG A 37 8.21 23.48 -0.23
C ARG A 37 9.63 23.76 -0.74
N ALA A 38 9.75 24.53 -1.81
CA ALA A 38 11.02 24.88 -2.46
C ALA A 38 12.08 25.54 -1.52
N SER A 39 11.66 26.20 -0.46
CA SER A 39 12.56 26.78 0.55
C SER A 39 13.11 25.75 1.57
N ASN A 40 12.65 24.52 1.52
CA ASN A 40 13.11 23.44 2.41
C ASN A 40 14.47 22.92 1.92
N THR A 41 15.33 22.50 2.84
CA THR A 41 16.67 21.97 2.55
C THR A 41 16.92 20.60 3.23
N ALA A 42 15.86 19.80 3.43
CA ALA A 42 15.96 18.51 4.07
C ALA A 42 16.53 17.43 3.13
N GLY A 43 16.28 17.52 1.82
CA GLY A 43 16.88 16.67 0.81
C GLY A 43 18.39 16.94 0.68
N TRP A 44 19.17 15.91 0.42
CA TRP A 44 20.61 16.01 0.21
C TRP A 44 21.09 14.94 -0.77
N CYS A 45 22.17 15.24 -1.51
CA CYS A 45 22.89 14.26 -2.31
C CYS A 45 24.38 14.58 -2.37
N LYS A 46 25.18 13.54 -2.56
CA LYS A 46 26.61 13.60 -2.86
C LYS A 46 26.96 12.54 -3.88
N LEU A 47 27.23 12.96 -5.11
CA LEU A 47 27.87 12.10 -6.11
C LEU A 47 29.38 12.06 -5.81
N PHE A 48 30.00 10.88 -5.79
CA PHE A 48 31.44 10.75 -5.50
C PHE A 48 32.28 11.30 -6.66
N ASP A 49 33.54 11.68 -6.37
CA ASP A 49 34.43 12.34 -7.34
C ASP A 49 34.68 11.47 -8.58
N ASP A 50 34.70 10.14 -8.40
CA ASP A 50 34.90 9.17 -9.47
C ASP A 50 33.62 8.94 -10.29
N SER A 51 32.50 9.52 -9.91
CA SER A 51 31.17 9.34 -10.49
C SER A 51 30.73 7.86 -10.60
N LEU A 52 31.35 6.95 -9.85
CA LEU A 52 31.01 5.52 -9.84
C LEU A 52 29.99 5.17 -8.74
N GLY A 53 29.71 6.10 -7.85
CA GLY A 53 28.76 5.95 -6.77
C GLY A 53 28.36 7.28 -6.18
N GLY A 54 27.39 7.26 -5.29
CA GLY A 54 26.90 8.42 -4.57
C GLY A 54 25.99 8.04 -3.41
N SER A 55 25.65 9.01 -2.60
CA SER A 55 24.69 8.86 -1.52
C SER A 55 23.70 10.00 -1.56
N PHE A 56 22.43 9.73 -1.23
CA PHE A 56 21.39 10.75 -1.16
C PHE A 56 20.33 10.39 -0.13
N GLY A 57 19.51 11.36 0.27
CA GLY A 57 18.47 11.12 1.24
C GLY A 57 17.66 12.35 1.61
N ASP A 58 16.77 12.16 2.59
CA ASP A 58 15.94 13.22 3.18
C ASP A 58 16.00 13.13 4.72
N TRP A 59 16.49 14.15 5.35
CA TRP A 59 16.63 14.21 6.81
C TRP A 59 15.32 14.38 7.55
N SER A 60 14.28 14.84 6.87
CA SER A 60 12.97 14.99 7.51
C SER A 60 12.25 13.67 7.70
N SER A 61 12.56 12.67 6.85
CA SER A 61 12.04 11.32 6.92
C SER A 61 13.02 10.30 7.50
N GLY A 62 14.32 10.71 7.69
CA GLY A 62 15.40 9.79 8.07
C GLY A 62 15.84 8.85 6.94
N PHE A 63 15.36 9.07 5.71
CA PHE A 63 15.72 8.28 4.55
C PHE A 63 17.14 8.58 4.07
N SER A 64 17.94 7.54 3.79
CA SER A 64 19.21 7.65 3.10
C SER A 64 19.50 6.40 2.29
N GLU A 65 20.08 6.59 1.11
CA GLU A 65 20.43 5.51 0.18
C GLU A 65 21.81 5.72 -0.43
N ASN A 66 22.52 4.61 -0.64
CA ASN A 66 23.79 4.61 -1.35
C ASN A 66 23.56 4.05 -2.76
N TRP A 67 23.94 4.82 -3.77
CA TRP A 67 23.79 4.47 -5.17
C TRP A 67 25.14 4.10 -5.78
N GLN A 68 25.12 3.18 -6.75
CA GLN A 68 26.28 2.79 -7.52
C GLN A 68 25.94 2.71 -9.02
N ALA A 69 26.80 3.26 -9.87
CA ALA A 69 26.59 3.30 -11.31
C ALA A 69 26.48 1.90 -11.93
N LYS A 70 25.49 1.69 -12.78
CA LYS A 70 25.34 0.45 -13.55
C LYS A 70 26.38 0.40 -14.65
N ARG A 71 27.11 -0.71 -14.77
CA ARG A 71 28.21 -0.92 -15.74
C ARG A 71 28.14 -2.32 -16.33
N ASN A 72 28.67 -2.45 -17.52
CA ASN A 72 28.76 -3.74 -18.24
C ASN A 72 29.87 -4.69 -17.70
N ARG A 73 30.60 -4.29 -16.67
CA ARG A 73 31.64 -5.14 -16.03
C ARG A 73 31.50 -5.09 -14.49
N PRO A 74 31.84 -6.20 -13.77
CA PRO A 74 31.89 -6.21 -12.33
C PRO A 74 32.89 -5.22 -11.77
N PHE A 75 32.61 -4.65 -10.59
CA PHE A 75 33.56 -3.82 -9.85
C PHE A 75 34.74 -4.66 -9.35
N SER A 76 35.96 -4.16 -9.55
CA SER A 76 37.17 -4.74 -9.00
C SER A 76 37.22 -4.59 -7.46
N THR A 77 38.14 -5.33 -6.81
CA THR A 77 38.32 -5.22 -5.34
C THR A 77 38.71 -3.80 -4.93
N ILE A 78 39.58 -3.15 -5.72
CA ILE A 78 40.04 -1.78 -5.46
C ILE A 78 38.87 -0.78 -5.60
N GLU A 79 38.04 -0.92 -6.65
CA GLU A 79 36.86 -0.05 -6.84
C GLU A 79 35.84 -0.24 -5.71
N ARG A 80 35.68 -1.46 -5.20
CA ARG A 80 34.79 -1.74 -4.04
C ARG A 80 35.31 -1.14 -2.73
N GLU A 81 36.60 -1.15 -2.52
CA GLU A 81 37.23 -0.53 -1.35
C GLU A 81 37.18 1.00 -1.44
N ALA A 82 37.40 1.57 -2.63
CA ALA A 82 37.23 3.00 -2.87
C ALA A 82 35.79 3.45 -2.61
N PHE A 83 34.80 2.69 -3.10
CA PHE A 83 33.39 2.97 -2.84
C PHE A 83 33.07 2.95 -1.33
N ARG A 84 33.54 1.95 -0.57
CA ARG A 84 33.32 1.90 0.90
C ARG A 84 33.95 3.10 1.60
N ARG A 85 35.14 3.53 1.18
CA ARG A 85 35.80 4.71 1.73
C ARG A 85 34.98 5.98 1.44
N HIS A 86 34.54 6.17 0.21
CA HIS A 86 33.71 7.32 -0.17
C HIS A 86 32.37 7.36 0.58
N VAL A 87 31.73 6.19 0.80
CA VAL A 87 30.53 6.11 1.65
C VAL A 87 30.84 6.53 3.08
N ALA A 88 31.95 6.08 3.67
CA ALA A 88 32.35 6.46 5.01
C ALA A 88 32.67 7.97 5.12
N GLU A 89 33.36 8.53 4.11
CA GLU A 89 33.65 9.96 4.04
C GLU A 89 32.38 10.80 3.87
N ALA A 90 31.42 10.33 3.03
CA ALA A 90 30.14 11.00 2.88
C ALA A 90 29.35 11.00 4.20
N GLN A 91 29.33 9.87 4.90
CA GLN A 91 28.68 9.77 6.20
C GLN A 91 29.33 10.69 7.23
N ALA A 92 30.67 10.73 7.32
CA ALA A 92 31.39 11.61 8.22
C ALA A 92 31.10 13.10 7.92
N GLN A 93 30.96 13.46 6.64
CA GLN A 93 30.59 14.82 6.23
C GLN A 93 29.15 15.16 6.59
N LEU A 94 28.21 14.22 6.43
CA LEU A 94 26.83 14.37 6.87
C LEU A 94 26.73 14.57 8.37
N ASP A 95 27.48 13.79 9.15
CA ASP A 95 27.51 13.91 10.61
C ASP A 95 28.12 15.25 11.05
N ALA A 96 29.11 15.76 10.31
CA ALA A 96 29.69 17.07 10.55
C ALA A 96 28.69 18.20 10.23
N ASP A 97 28.00 18.13 9.11
CA ASP A 97 26.95 19.09 8.71
C ASP A 97 25.78 19.07 9.71
N HIS A 98 25.40 17.90 10.17
CA HIS A 98 24.35 17.74 11.20
C HIS A 98 24.78 18.43 12.52
N ARG A 99 26.00 18.20 12.96
CA ARG A 99 26.56 18.87 14.16
C ARG A 99 26.63 20.38 13.99
N ALA A 100 27.07 20.86 12.81
CA ALA A 100 27.14 22.30 12.53
C ALA A 100 25.75 22.94 12.61
N ARG A 101 24.71 22.30 12.09
CA ARG A 101 23.33 22.79 12.20
C ARG A 101 22.81 22.79 13.62
N GLN A 102 23.11 21.76 14.39
CA GLN A 102 22.75 21.74 15.81
C GLN A 102 23.43 22.88 16.57
N ALA A 103 24.69 23.18 16.25
CA ALA A 103 25.40 24.33 16.85
C ALA A 103 24.76 25.67 16.45
N ASP A 104 24.38 25.82 15.18
CA ASP A 104 23.68 27.02 14.68
C ASP A 104 22.30 27.17 15.33
N ALA A 105 21.55 26.08 15.47
CA ALA A 105 20.28 26.07 16.18
C ALA A 105 20.44 26.38 17.67
N ALA A 106 21.50 25.89 18.34
CA ALA A 106 21.82 26.20 19.72
C ALA A 106 22.13 27.69 19.90
N THR A 107 22.90 28.28 18.98
CA THR A 107 23.19 29.74 18.96
C THR A 107 21.90 30.53 18.82
N LYS A 108 21.02 30.19 17.91
CA LYS A 108 19.70 30.80 17.75
C LYS A 108 18.81 30.62 18.97
N ALA A 109 18.82 29.42 19.56
CA ALA A 109 18.07 29.11 20.78
C ALA A 109 18.52 30.00 21.94
N ALA A 110 19.83 30.16 22.14
CA ALA A 110 20.38 31.00 23.17
C ALA A 110 20.03 32.49 22.94
N ALA A 111 20.07 32.97 21.69
CA ALA A 111 19.70 34.33 21.37
C ALA A 111 18.22 34.61 21.65
N ILE A 112 17.32 33.72 21.22
CA ILE A 112 15.87 33.82 21.48
C ILE A 112 15.60 33.78 22.98
N TRP A 113 16.24 32.85 23.69
CA TRP A 113 16.10 32.71 25.15
C TRP A 113 16.53 34.00 25.87
N ASN A 114 17.66 34.59 25.51
CA ASN A 114 18.19 35.80 26.17
C ASN A 114 17.33 37.04 25.90
N ALA A 115 16.70 37.12 24.73
CA ALA A 115 15.78 38.20 24.36
C ALA A 115 14.39 38.06 24.98
N ALA A 116 14.03 36.87 25.48
CA ALA A 116 12.71 36.61 26.05
C ALA A 116 12.59 37.12 27.50
N THR A 117 11.40 37.54 27.90
CA THR A 117 11.07 37.96 29.24
C THR A 117 10.65 36.79 30.15
N PRO A 118 10.78 36.90 31.49
CA PRO A 118 10.22 35.87 32.37
C PRO A 118 8.72 35.64 32.08
N ALA A 119 8.31 34.38 32.07
CA ALA A 119 6.92 34.05 31.80
C ALA A 119 6.00 34.50 32.95
N PRO A 120 4.92 35.22 32.66
CA PRO A 120 3.93 35.59 33.68
C PRO A 120 3.10 34.38 34.10
N GLY A 121 2.71 34.30 35.38
CA GLY A 121 1.87 33.24 35.90
C GLY A 121 0.46 33.18 35.26
N GLU A 122 0.01 34.27 34.72
CA GLU A 122 -1.30 34.43 34.06
C GLU A 122 -1.32 33.91 32.60
N HIS A 123 -0.24 33.37 32.07
CA HIS A 123 -0.22 32.78 30.74
C HIS A 123 -1.28 31.67 30.60
N ALA A 124 -2.11 31.75 29.59
CA ALA A 124 -3.32 30.91 29.45
C ALA A 124 -3.04 29.41 29.57
N TYR A 125 -1.90 28.92 29.08
CA TYR A 125 -1.49 27.52 29.24
C TYR A 125 -1.21 27.15 30.69
N LEU A 126 -0.46 28.02 31.45
CA LEU A 126 -0.12 27.78 32.86
C LEU A 126 -1.39 27.77 33.73
N VAL A 127 -2.28 28.72 33.52
CA VAL A 127 -3.57 28.80 34.22
C VAL A 127 -4.42 27.54 33.92
N ARG A 128 -4.55 27.17 32.65
CA ARG A 128 -5.32 26.00 32.27
C ARG A 128 -4.74 24.71 32.83
N LYS A 129 -3.41 24.58 32.91
CA LYS A 129 -2.74 23.40 33.49
C LYS A 129 -2.61 23.45 35.03
N GLY A 130 -2.90 24.59 35.65
CA GLY A 130 -2.78 24.79 37.12
C GLY A 130 -1.35 24.70 37.62
N ILE A 131 -0.38 25.20 36.84
CA ILE A 131 1.05 25.10 37.16
C ILE A 131 1.76 26.47 37.19
N GLN A 132 2.88 26.53 37.89
CA GLN A 132 3.74 27.70 37.92
C GLN A 132 4.75 27.72 36.72
N PRO A 133 5.28 28.90 36.35
CA PRO A 133 6.21 29.02 35.23
C PRO A 133 7.57 28.34 35.41
N HIS A 134 8.06 28.10 36.64
CA HIS A 134 9.31 27.40 36.94
C HIS A 134 10.52 27.85 36.11
N GLY A 135 10.69 29.18 35.90
CA GLY A 135 11.83 29.72 35.18
C GLY A 135 11.71 29.65 33.63
N THR A 136 10.54 29.32 33.09
CA THR A 136 10.25 29.50 31.65
C THR A 136 10.18 30.98 31.28
N ARG A 137 10.32 31.30 30.01
CA ARG A 137 10.26 32.67 29.49
C ARG A 137 9.11 32.82 28.49
N LEU A 138 8.77 34.06 28.18
CA LEU A 138 7.75 34.43 27.21
C LEU A 138 8.37 35.07 25.97
N HIS A 139 8.02 34.63 24.80
CA HIS A 139 8.43 35.22 23.53
C HIS A 139 7.29 35.13 22.52
N ASN A 140 6.85 36.25 21.95
CA ASN A 140 5.76 36.34 20.99
C ASN A 140 4.48 35.59 21.42
N GLY A 141 4.12 35.71 22.71
CA GLY A 141 2.92 35.05 23.24
C GLY A 141 3.05 33.56 23.55
N ALA A 142 4.17 32.92 23.23
CA ALA A 142 4.42 31.51 23.55
C ALA A 142 5.38 31.38 24.75
N LEU A 143 5.16 30.38 25.60
CA LEU A 143 6.13 29.96 26.61
C LEU A 143 7.34 29.32 25.94
N LEU A 144 8.53 29.70 26.38
CA LEU A 144 9.80 29.09 26.02
C LEU A 144 10.29 28.18 27.13
N ILE A 145 10.59 26.94 26.76
CA ILE A 145 11.21 25.97 27.64
C ILE A 145 12.56 25.58 27.04
N PRO A 146 13.69 25.87 27.73
CA PRO A 146 15.00 25.59 27.17
C PRO A 146 15.33 24.11 27.29
N MET A 147 15.85 23.55 26.24
CA MET A 147 16.36 22.18 26.19
C MET A 147 17.87 22.23 26.41
N ARG A 148 18.30 21.79 27.59
CA ARG A 148 19.69 21.92 28.05
C ARG A 148 20.41 20.60 28.17
N ASP A 149 21.71 20.66 27.93
CA ASP A 149 22.67 19.64 28.30
C ASP A 149 23.94 20.36 28.82
N ASP A 150 24.50 19.91 29.94
CA ASP A 150 25.59 20.57 30.64
C ASP A 150 25.42 22.09 30.83
N GLY A 151 24.19 22.54 31.05
CA GLY A 151 23.87 23.93 31.26
C GLY A 151 23.71 24.75 29.98
N GLU A 152 24.16 24.25 28.82
CA GLU A 152 24.05 24.92 27.55
C GLU A 152 22.67 24.67 26.89
N ILE A 153 22.17 25.66 26.16
CA ILE A 153 20.90 25.55 25.44
C ILE A 153 21.16 25.01 24.03
N HIS A 154 20.58 23.83 23.71
CA HIS A 154 20.70 23.22 22.40
C HIS A 154 19.45 23.37 21.53
N SER A 155 18.30 23.63 22.16
CA SER A 155 17.02 23.84 21.47
C SER A 155 16.04 24.56 22.39
N LEU A 156 14.86 24.88 21.86
CA LEU A 156 13.72 25.44 22.59
C LEU A 156 12.45 24.67 22.25
N GLN A 157 11.61 24.44 23.24
CA GLN A 157 10.21 24.10 23.02
C GLN A 157 9.37 25.37 23.20
N PHE A 158 8.49 25.62 22.25
CA PHE A 158 7.50 26.69 22.30
C PHE A 158 6.15 26.09 22.64
N ILE A 159 5.44 26.67 23.62
CA ILE A 159 4.07 26.28 23.95
C ILE A 159 3.16 27.50 23.80
N GLY A 160 2.25 27.45 22.85
CA GLY A 160 1.28 28.50 22.61
C GLY A 160 0.22 28.63 23.72
N PRO A 161 -0.56 29.71 23.74
CA PRO A 161 -1.66 29.90 24.69
C PRO A 161 -2.67 28.74 24.65
N ASP A 162 -2.93 28.18 23.46
CA ASP A 162 -3.85 27.05 23.24
C ASP A 162 -3.24 25.69 23.56
N GLY A 163 -1.93 25.66 23.85
CA GLY A 163 -1.22 24.44 24.25
C GLY A 163 -0.53 23.69 23.10
N ASP A 164 -0.56 24.24 21.89
CA ASP A 164 0.22 23.76 20.76
C ASP A 164 1.71 23.78 21.11
N LYS A 165 2.39 22.69 20.81
CA LYS A 165 3.80 22.50 21.12
C LYS A 165 4.62 22.37 19.84
N ARG A 166 5.72 23.13 19.75
CA ARG A 166 6.67 23.00 18.63
C ARG A 166 8.10 23.14 19.13
N PHE A 167 9.03 22.48 18.44
CA PHE A 167 10.46 22.62 18.72
C PHE A 167 11.13 23.59 17.75
N LEU A 168 12.25 24.17 18.17
CA LEU A 168 13.10 24.95 17.29
C LEU A 168 13.69 24.03 16.21
N THR A 169 13.46 24.39 14.94
CA THR A 169 13.93 23.60 13.80
C THR A 169 15.46 23.46 13.80
N GLY A 170 15.96 22.24 13.66
CA GLY A 170 17.39 21.90 13.64
C GLY A 170 18.02 21.76 15.02
N GLY A 171 17.30 22.05 16.10
CA GLY A 171 17.81 21.90 17.46
C GLY A 171 17.89 20.46 17.94
N ARG A 172 18.89 20.14 18.75
CA ARG A 172 19.08 18.84 19.37
C ARG A 172 18.06 18.62 20.48
N VAL A 173 17.38 17.49 20.46
CA VAL A 173 16.42 17.05 21.50
C VAL A 173 17.01 15.91 22.32
N ALA A 174 17.67 14.96 21.66
CA ALA A 174 18.19 13.75 22.28
C ALA A 174 19.18 14.08 23.42
N GLY A 175 18.91 13.56 24.63
CA GLY A 175 19.66 13.78 25.82
C GLY A 175 19.48 15.16 26.49
N CYS A 176 18.78 16.11 25.84
CA CYS A 176 18.47 17.41 26.44
C CYS A 176 17.28 17.32 27.39
N HIS A 177 17.30 18.12 28.44
CA HIS A 177 16.24 18.17 29.44
C HIS A 177 16.00 19.62 29.92
N PHE A 178 14.89 19.82 30.62
CA PHE A 178 14.63 21.01 31.40
C PHE A 178 14.52 20.65 32.87
N SER A 179 15.30 21.32 33.73
CA SER A 179 15.30 21.06 35.17
C SER A 179 14.34 21.98 35.90
N ILE A 180 13.49 21.46 36.73
CA ILE A 180 12.60 22.16 37.64
C ILE A 180 13.07 21.83 39.05
N GLY A 181 13.32 22.87 39.86
CA GLY A 181 13.83 22.72 41.25
C GLY A 181 15.35 22.51 41.35
N SER A 182 15.88 22.47 42.58
CA SER A 182 17.31 22.28 42.86
C SER A 182 17.62 20.82 43.13
N THR A 183 18.62 20.29 42.46
CA THR A 183 19.10 18.91 42.69
C THR A 183 20.04 18.80 43.93
N GLN A 184 20.43 19.90 44.52
CA GLN A 184 21.33 19.91 45.65
C GLN A 184 20.63 19.33 46.91
N ASN A 185 21.16 18.27 47.47
CA ASN A 185 20.61 17.54 48.64
C ASN A 185 19.18 17.00 48.43
N ALA A 186 18.79 16.71 47.18
CA ALA A 186 17.49 16.19 46.86
C ALA A 186 17.33 14.73 47.37
N ALA A 187 16.23 14.44 48.05
CA ALA A 187 15.92 13.10 48.55
C ALA A 187 15.62 12.10 47.39
N ALA A 188 15.12 12.61 46.29
CA ALA A 188 14.87 11.86 45.03
C ALA A 188 14.85 12.85 43.87
N LEU A 189 15.06 12.36 42.66
CA LEU A 189 14.95 13.12 41.41
C LEU A 189 13.92 12.42 40.50
N CYS A 190 12.93 13.19 40.07
CA CYS A 190 11.90 12.70 39.15
C CYS A 190 12.28 12.99 37.70
N ILE A 191 11.85 12.12 36.81
CA ILE A 191 11.98 12.27 35.33
C ILE A 191 10.60 12.16 34.75
N ALA A 192 10.15 13.18 34.01
CA ALA A 192 8.82 13.25 33.44
C ALA A 192 8.90 13.56 31.93
N GLU A 193 7.91 13.11 31.16
CA GLU A 193 7.88 13.36 29.74
C GLU A 193 7.61 14.84 29.44
N GLY A 194 6.56 15.41 29.97
CA GLY A 194 6.07 16.73 29.62
C GLY A 194 6.35 17.82 30.68
N PHE A 195 6.41 19.09 30.27
CA PHE A 195 6.62 20.23 31.16
C PHE A 195 5.48 20.34 32.20
N ALA A 196 4.19 20.20 31.77
CA ALA A 196 3.08 20.31 32.71
C ALA A 196 3.12 19.20 33.76
N THR A 197 3.38 17.97 33.33
CA THR A 197 3.55 16.80 34.19
C THR A 197 4.70 17.05 35.22
N GLY A 198 5.86 17.50 34.71
CA GLY A 198 7.02 17.79 35.57
C GLY A 198 6.78 18.92 36.57
N ALA A 199 6.15 20.02 36.16
CA ALA A 199 5.79 21.12 37.03
C ALA A 199 4.82 20.69 38.13
N THR A 200 3.82 19.89 37.82
CA THR A 200 2.85 19.34 38.75
C THR A 200 3.51 18.42 39.78
N ILE A 201 4.41 17.54 39.35
CA ILE A 201 5.15 16.65 40.25
C ILE A 201 6.01 17.46 41.19
N HIS A 202 6.71 18.48 40.69
CA HIS A 202 7.51 19.37 41.54
C HIS A 202 6.66 20.13 42.60
N GLN A 203 5.51 20.68 42.18
CA GLN A 203 4.58 21.36 43.06
C GLN A 203 4.02 20.43 44.16
N ALA A 204 3.75 19.15 43.80
CA ALA A 204 3.20 18.16 44.73
C ALA A 204 4.23 17.67 45.74
N THR A 205 5.48 17.44 45.35
CA THR A 205 6.49 16.70 46.13
C THR A 205 7.64 17.55 46.62
N GLY A 206 7.93 18.69 45.99
CA GLY A 206 9.15 19.45 46.13
C GLY A 206 10.40 18.81 45.52
N TYR A 207 10.30 17.63 44.97
CA TYR A 207 11.44 16.98 44.31
C TYR A 207 11.85 17.70 43.00
N PRO A 208 13.14 17.75 42.69
CA PRO A 208 13.59 18.23 41.41
C PRO A 208 13.09 17.28 40.29
N VAL A 209 12.75 17.89 39.15
CA VAL A 209 12.24 17.11 38.01
C VAL A 209 13.04 17.44 36.76
N ALA A 210 13.49 16.41 36.05
CA ALA A 210 14.04 16.52 34.72
C ALA A 210 12.95 16.23 33.69
N VAL A 211 12.57 17.23 32.89
CA VAL A 211 11.58 17.09 31.80
C VAL A 211 12.29 16.63 30.54
N ALA A 212 11.89 15.50 30.00
CA ALA A 212 12.52 14.85 28.83
C ALA A 212 11.92 15.26 27.49
N PHE A 213 10.76 15.93 27.43
CA PHE A 213 10.03 16.47 26.29
C PHE A 213 9.27 15.46 25.42
N ASN A 214 9.65 14.19 25.41
CA ASN A 214 8.94 13.10 24.75
C ASN A 214 9.36 11.74 25.33
N ALA A 215 8.53 10.70 25.10
CA ALA A 215 8.76 9.34 25.60
C ALA A 215 10.09 8.73 25.11
N GLY A 216 10.50 9.01 23.88
CA GLY A 216 11.75 8.50 23.31
C GLY A 216 13.01 9.07 23.97
N ASN A 217 12.91 10.24 24.59
CA ASN A 217 14.02 10.90 25.25
C ASN A 217 14.11 10.60 26.76
N LEU A 218 13.15 9.89 27.35
CA LEU A 218 13.19 9.46 28.76
C LEU A 218 14.45 8.65 29.07
N GLY A 219 14.75 7.65 28.24
CA GLY A 219 15.93 6.79 28.42
C GLY A 219 17.27 7.54 28.38
N PRO A 220 17.56 8.32 27.33
CA PRO A 220 18.76 9.19 27.30
C PRO A 220 18.87 10.12 28.47
N VAL A 221 17.80 10.80 28.88
CA VAL A 221 17.81 11.72 30.05
C VAL A 221 18.04 10.95 31.35
N ALA A 222 17.37 9.82 31.54
CA ALA A 222 17.54 9.01 32.75
C ALA A 222 18.98 8.47 32.90
N LYS A 223 19.59 8.01 31.81
CA LYS A 223 21.01 7.56 31.82
C LYS A 223 21.94 8.68 32.16
N MET A 224 21.73 9.86 31.61
CA MET A 224 22.51 11.05 31.93
C MET A 224 22.30 11.45 33.40
N MET A 225 21.07 11.45 33.92
CA MET A 225 20.78 11.75 35.33
C MET A 225 21.39 10.71 36.25
N ARG A 226 21.38 9.43 35.94
CA ARG A 226 22.07 8.40 36.71
C ARG A 226 23.58 8.60 36.72
N TYR A 227 24.18 9.00 35.62
CA TYR A 227 25.60 9.31 35.55
C TYR A 227 25.98 10.50 36.45
N ARG A 228 25.16 11.56 36.45
CA ARG A 228 25.39 12.78 37.29
C ARG A 228 25.07 12.56 38.76
N PHE A 229 24.07 11.74 39.05
CA PHE A 229 23.59 11.47 40.41
C PHE A 229 23.60 9.96 40.70
N PRO A 230 24.78 9.35 40.87
CA PRO A 230 24.91 7.89 40.96
C PRO A 230 24.12 7.26 42.11
N THR A 231 24.01 7.96 43.26
CA THR A 231 23.40 7.45 44.51
C THR A 231 21.99 7.99 44.76
N THR A 232 21.55 9.03 44.06
CA THR A 232 20.23 9.63 44.27
C THR A 232 19.15 8.71 43.70
N PRO A 233 18.07 8.43 44.43
CA PRO A 233 16.92 7.73 43.92
C PRO A 233 16.34 8.45 42.70
N LEU A 234 16.26 7.76 41.56
CA LEU A 234 15.61 8.27 40.36
C LEU A 234 14.20 7.69 40.26
N ILE A 235 13.20 8.54 40.06
CA ILE A 235 11.81 8.15 39.89
C ILE A 235 11.40 8.52 38.46
N VAL A 236 11.17 7.53 37.63
CA VAL A 236 10.61 7.73 36.27
C VAL A 236 9.11 7.78 36.39
N CYS A 237 8.53 8.91 36.01
CA CYS A 237 7.10 9.18 36.11
C CYS A 237 6.45 8.87 34.75
N ALA A 238 5.62 7.84 34.71
CA ALA A 238 4.98 7.36 33.48
C ALA A 238 3.75 8.20 33.14
N ASP A 239 3.51 8.39 31.86
CA ASP A 239 2.18 8.67 31.35
C ASP A 239 1.45 7.34 31.13
N ASP A 240 0.20 7.23 31.60
CA ASP A 240 -0.60 5.99 31.54
C ASP A 240 -1.62 6.06 30.39
N ASP A 241 -1.13 5.81 29.18
CA ASP A 241 -1.89 5.86 27.93
C ASP A 241 -2.76 4.59 27.73
N ASN A 242 -3.56 4.21 28.71
CA ASN A 242 -4.29 2.95 28.77
C ASN A 242 -5.26 2.68 27.60
N LYS A 243 -5.61 3.71 26.81
CA LYS A 243 -6.41 3.60 25.60
C LYS A 243 -5.60 3.25 24.36
N THR A 244 -4.30 3.47 24.41
CA THR A 244 -3.40 3.15 23.31
C THR A 244 -2.88 1.73 23.48
N ALA A 245 -2.99 0.92 22.44
CA ALA A 245 -2.51 -0.46 22.48
C ALA A 245 -1.04 -0.52 22.91
N GLY A 246 -0.74 -1.35 23.92
CA GLY A 246 0.60 -1.49 24.47
C GLY A 246 1.00 -0.40 25.46
N ASN A 247 0.16 0.58 25.75
CA ASN A 247 0.42 1.66 26.72
C ASN A 247 1.85 2.23 26.62
N PRO A 248 2.19 2.93 25.52
CA PRO A 248 3.58 3.26 25.19
C PRO A 248 4.26 4.16 26.22
N GLY A 249 3.51 5.06 26.88
CA GLY A 249 4.03 5.93 27.94
C GLY A 249 4.49 5.11 29.14
N LEU A 250 3.65 4.21 29.63
CA LEU A 250 3.98 3.34 30.76
C LEU A 250 5.12 2.37 30.42
N THR A 251 5.07 1.74 29.24
CA THR A 251 6.10 0.78 28.80
C THR A 251 7.48 1.45 28.70
N LYS A 252 7.57 2.61 28.05
CA LYS A 252 8.84 3.34 27.92
C LYS A 252 9.39 3.83 29.28
N ALA A 253 8.50 4.26 30.17
CA ALA A 253 8.91 4.66 31.52
C ALA A 253 9.42 3.48 32.36
N ALA A 254 8.76 2.31 32.26
CA ALA A 254 9.17 1.09 32.94
C ALA A 254 10.55 0.60 32.47
N ASP A 255 10.74 0.49 31.14
CA ASP A 255 12.03 0.15 30.52
C ASP A 255 13.14 1.12 30.94
N THR A 256 12.81 2.40 30.98
CA THR A 256 13.74 3.45 31.39
C THR A 256 14.13 3.27 32.87
N ALA A 257 13.16 3.08 33.77
CA ALA A 257 13.41 2.85 35.19
C ALA A 257 14.31 1.62 35.40
N LEU A 258 14.02 0.51 34.72
CA LEU A 258 14.86 -0.70 34.74
C LEU A 258 16.29 -0.43 34.27
N SER A 259 16.45 0.28 33.15
CA SER A 259 17.76 0.54 32.54
C SER A 259 18.72 1.35 33.41
N VAL A 260 18.20 2.11 34.37
CA VAL A 260 18.98 2.97 35.28
C VAL A 260 18.88 2.57 36.74
N GLY A 261 18.25 1.44 37.07
CA GLY A 261 18.01 1.01 38.45
C GLY A 261 17.18 2.04 39.23
N GLY A 262 16.22 2.66 38.59
CA GLY A 262 15.31 3.65 39.14
C GLY A 262 14.01 3.07 39.63
N LEU A 263 13.15 3.93 40.20
CA LEU A 263 11.79 3.64 40.61
C LEU A 263 10.83 4.08 39.50
N LEU A 264 9.71 3.39 39.35
CA LEU A 264 8.60 3.76 38.48
C LEU A 264 7.46 4.33 39.31
N ALA A 265 6.94 5.49 38.92
CA ALA A 265 5.70 6.05 39.45
C ALA A 265 4.65 6.11 38.32
N VAL A 266 3.44 5.72 38.65
CA VAL A 266 2.29 5.73 37.71
C VAL A 266 1.17 6.55 38.33
N PRO A 267 0.45 7.41 37.61
CA PRO A 267 -0.67 8.18 38.12
C PRO A 267 -1.82 7.26 38.52
N ASP A 268 -2.26 7.32 39.80
CA ASP A 268 -3.33 6.51 40.34
C ASP A 268 -4.62 7.30 40.39
N PHE A 269 -5.50 7.12 39.38
CA PHE A 269 -6.80 7.82 39.28
C PHE A 269 -7.92 7.17 40.11
N GLY A 270 -7.70 6.01 40.72
CA GLY A 270 -8.75 5.24 41.38
C GLY A 270 -9.82 4.70 40.41
N THR A 271 -11.03 4.48 40.94
CA THR A 271 -12.15 3.88 40.19
C THR A 271 -12.84 4.87 39.23
N ASP A 272 -12.73 6.18 39.50
CA ASP A 272 -13.48 7.23 38.79
C ASP A 272 -12.59 8.01 37.79
N ARG A 273 -11.68 7.33 37.13
CA ARG A 273 -10.74 7.91 36.18
C ARG A 273 -11.46 8.65 35.03
N PRO A 274 -11.18 9.95 34.80
CA PRO A 274 -11.66 10.65 33.61
C PRO A 274 -11.19 9.98 32.32
N VAL A 275 -12.08 9.98 31.29
CA VAL A 275 -11.90 9.22 30.05
C VAL A 275 -10.56 9.51 29.35
N ASP A 276 -10.07 10.77 29.38
CA ASP A 276 -8.88 11.20 28.65
C ASP A 276 -7.69 11.53 29.58
N ALA A 277 -7.77 11.12 30.84
CA ALA A 277 -6.71 11.40 31.81
C ALA A 277 -5.58 10.35 31.68
N THR A 278 -4.35 10.83 31.46
CA THR A 278 -3.18 9.96 31.25
C THR A 278 -1.98 10.32 32.11
N ASP A 279 -1.82 11.59 32.51
CA ASP A 279 -0.60 12.06 33.17
C ASP A 279 -0.84 12.61 34.60
N PHE A 280 0.23 12.94 35.30
CA PHE A 280 0.15 13.48 36.65
C PHE A 280 -0.47 14.89 36.74
N ASN A 281 -0.49 15.64 35.63
CA ASN A 281 -1.20 16.92 35.60
C ASN A 281 -2.73 16.68 35.51
N ASP A 282 -3.15 15.66 34.79
CA ASP A 282 -4.55 15.27 34.77
C ASP A 282 -4.99 14.70 36.11
N LEU A 283 -4.14 13.93 36.80
CA LEU A 283 -4.39 13.46 38.16
C LEU A 283 -4.54 14.64 39.14
N HIS A 284 -3.67 15.65 39.00
CA HIS A 284 -3.80 16.88 39.81
C HIS A 284 -5.16 17.55 39.61
N LYS A 285 -5.60 17.71 38.40
CA LYS A 285 -6.91 18.30 38.08
C LYS A 285 -8.07 17.49 38.63
N HIS A 286 -7.94 16.18 38.59
CA HIS A 286 -8.98 15.28 39.04
C HIS A 286 -9.07 15.17 40.58
N ALA A 287 -7.94 14.97 41.22
CA ALA A 287 -7.84 14.59 42.64
C ALA A 287 -6.85 15.44 43.51
N GLY A 288 -6.32 16.51 42.95
CA GLY A 288 -5.45 17.45 43.66
C GLY A 288 -3.99 17.02 43.75
N LEU A 289 -3.14 17.92 44.34
CA LEU A 289 -1.68 17.69 44.51
C LEU A 289 -1.36 16.56 45.50
N GLU A 290 -2.24 16.31 46.46
CA GLU A 290 -2.04 15.23 47.42
C GLU A 290 -2.09 13.86 46.76
N ALA A 291 -3.00 13.65 45.83
CA ALA A 291 -3.07 12.41 45.01
C ALA A 291 -1.81 12.19 44.19
N VAL A 292 -1.26 13.26 43.59
CA VAL A 292 0.02 13.22 42.88
C VAL A 292 1.17 12.85 43.86
N ARG A 293 1.24 13.48 45.03
CA ARG A 293 2.26 13.16 46.05
C ARG A 293 2.18 11.71 46.48
N ASN A 294 0.97 11.20 46.70
CA ASN A 294 0.75 9.82 47.10
C ASN A 294 1.17 8.83 46.02
N SER A 295 0.86 9.12 44.75
CA SER A 295 1.28 8.28 43.61
C SER A 295 2.80 8.26 43.43
N ILE A 296 3.49 9.42 43.60
CA ILE A 296 4.95 9.46 43.57
C ILE A 296 5.54 8.76 44.81
N GLY A 297 4.94 8.90 45.99
CA GLY A 297 5.37 8.22 47.20
C GLY A 297 5.26 6.70 47.16
N ARG A 298 4.41 6.17 46.28
CA ARG A 298 4.27 4.72 46.03
C ARG A 298 5.22 4.22 44.92
N ALA A 299 6.11 5.08 44.39
CA ALA A 299 7.09 4.65 43.39
C ALA A 299 7.87 3.44 43.88
N ALA A 300 7.89 2.42 43.08
CA ALA A 300 8.54 1.15 43.40
C ALA A 300 9.53 0.77 42.31
N HIS A 301 10.55 -0.02 42.69
CA HIS A 301 11.34 -0.69 41.66
C HIS A 301 10.40 -1.52 40.79
N VAL A 302 10.54 -1.40 39.49
CA VAL A 302 9.89 -2.31 38.55
C VAL A 302 10.35 -3.70 38.97
N LYS A 303 9.44 -4.50 39.57
CA LYS A 303 9.78 -5.86 39.98
C LYS A 303 10.15 -6.61 38.71
N VAL A 304 11.41 -6.72 38.43
CA VAL A 304 11.93 -7.90 37.75
C VAL A 304 11.77 -8.97 38.82
N ASP A 305 10.78 -9.84 38.63
CA ASP A 305 10.75 -11.07 39.38
C ASP A 305 12.08 -11.75 39.13
N THR A 306 12.96 -11.66 40.13
CA THR A 306 14.20 -12.43 40.21
C THR A 306 13.76 -13.87 40.41
N LEU A 307 13.48 -14.53 39.33
CA LEU A 307 13.26 -15.96 39.23
C LEU A 307 14.61 -16.69 39.31
N THR A 308 15.15 -16.76 40.51
CA THR A 308 15.87 -17.96 40.92
C THR A 308 14.84 -19.00 41.30
N THR A 309 14.34 -19.73 40.32
CA THR A 309 13.86 -21.12 40.34
C THR A 309 13.11 -21.34 39.00
N ALA A 310 13.60 -22.29 38.21
CA ALA A 310 13.01 -22.79 36.98
C ALA A 310 12.18 -21.74 36.22
N GLU A 311 12.81 -21.04 35.28
CA GLU A 311 12.20 -19.99 34.44
C GLU A 311 10.86 -20.46 33.89
N LYS A 312 9.76 -20.00 34.45
CA LYS A 312 8.44 -20.18 33.82
C LYS A 312 8.39 -19.32 32.55
N TRP A 313 8.65 -19.96 31.46
CA TRP A 313 8.36 -19.37 30.19
C TRP A 313 6.84 -19.19 30.04
N PRO A 314 6.36 -18.09 29.44
CA PRO A 314 4.97 -17.94 29.05
C PRO A 314 4.56 -19.06 28.10
N LYS A 315 3.25 -19.31 27.99
CA LYS A 315 2.75 -20.19 26.94
C LYS A 315 3.06 -19.59 25.58
N LEU A 316 3.63 -20.39 24.69
CA LEU A 316 3.81 -20.04 23.30
C LEU A 316 2.50 -19.52 22.71
N LYS A 317 2.53 -18.30 22.22
CA LYS A 317 1.45 -17.80 21.37
C LYS A 317 1.64 -18.35 19.96
N PRO A 318 0.58 -18.72 19.27
CA PRO A 318 0.71 -19.20 17.89
C PRO A 318 1.17 -18.06 16.99
N ILE A 319 2.16 -18.31 16.14
CA ILE A 319 2.59 -17.39 15.09
C ILE A 319 1.57 -17.47 13.95
N ILE A 320 0.43 -16.88 14.15
CA ILE A 320 -0.62 -16.81 13.13
C ILE A 320 -0.51 -15.44 12.48
N ALA A 321 -0.34 -15.42 11.15
CA ALA A 321 -0.66 -14.26 10.39
C ALA A 321 -2.17 -14.03 10.53
N GLU A 322 -2.60 -13.16 11.41
CA GLU A 322 -3.98 -12.69 11.39
C GLU A 322 -4.14 -11.83 10.14
N LEU A 323 -4.66 -12.46 9.08
CA LEU A 323 -5.10 -11.71 7.92
C LEU A 323 -6.10 -10.65 8.37
N LYS A 324 -5.97 -9.42 7.89
CA LYS A 324 -6.98 -8.38 8.17
C LYS A 324 -8.37 -8.95 7.88
N PRO A 325 -9.35 -8.76 8.77
CA PRO A 325 -10.69 -9.29 8.57
C PRO A 325 -11.31 -8.72 7.29
N VAL A 326 -12.08 -9.55 6.59
CA VAL A 326 -12.95 -9.14 5.49
C VAL A 326 -14.39 -9.45 5.85
N PHE A 327 -15.32 -8.74 5.24
CA PHE A 327 -16.73 -9.01 5.43
C PHE A 327 -17.10 -10.40 4.91
N VAL A 328 -18.07 -11.04 5.55
CA VAL A 328 -18.68 -12.26 5.01
C VAL A 328 -19.42 -11.91 3.73
N PHE A 329 -19.32 -12.75 2.71
CA PHE A 329 -20.00 -12.53 1.43
C PHE A 329 -21.51 -12.59 1.64
N ASP A 330 -22.18 -11.44 1.61
CA ASP A 330 -23.64 -11.32 1.67
C ASP A 330 -24.21 -11.35 0.26
N ALA A 331 -24.65 -12.53 -0.15
CA ALA A 331 -25.15 -12.74 -1.52
C ALA A 331 -26.45 -11.96 -1.80
N ASP A 332 -27.27 -11.66 -0.78
CA ASP A 332 -28.51 -10.92 -0.96
C ASP A 332 -28.22 -9.44 -1.27
N THR A 333 -27.26 -8.86 -0.60
CA THR A 333 -26.83 -7.47 -0.84
C THR A 333 -25.98 -7.32 -2.11
N LEU A 334 -25.07 -8.28 -2.38
CA LEU A 334 -24.05 -8.13 -3.40
C LEU A 334 -24.49 -8.62 -4.80
N LEU A 335 -25.45 -9.53 -4.92
CA LEU A 335 -25.80 -10.12 -6.19
C LEU A 335 -27.27 -9.90 -6.59
N PRO A 336 -27.55 -9.62 -7.88
CA PRO A 336 -28.89 -9.78 -8.43
C PRO A 336 -29.37 -11.23 -8.33
N ASP A 337 -30.69 -11.44 -8.17
CA ASP A 337 -31.27 -12.76 -7.92
C ASP A 337 -30.87 -13.82 -8.95
N VAL A 338 -30.86 -13.46 -10.22
CA VAL A 338 -30.50 -14.34 -11.32
C VAL A 338 -29.07 -14.84 -11.25
N LEU A 339 -28.16 -14.04 -10.72
CA LEU A 339 -26.77 -14.42 -10.51
C LEU A 339 -26.58 -15.13 -9.19
N ARG A 340 -27.30 -14.70 -8.13
CA ARG A 340 -27.19 -15.21 -6.77
C ARG A 340 -27.44 -16.71 -6.71
N ALA A 341 -28.58 -17.17 -7.24
CA ALA A 341 -28.95 -18.57 -7.21
C ALA A 341 -27.87 -19.46 -7.87
N TRP A 342 -27.38 -19.08 -9.04
CA TRP A 342 -26.36 -19.81 -9.76
C TRP A 342 -24.99 -19.80 -9.05
N ILE A 343 -24.50 -18.62 -8.61
CA ILE A 343 -23.20 -18.45 -7.98
C ILE A 343 -23.15 -19.24 -6.67
N MET A 344 -24.19 -19.14 -5.85
CA MET A 344 -24.25 -19.87 -4.58
C MET A 344 -24.35 -21.37 -4.78
N ASP A 345 -25.09 -21.85 -5.77
CA ASP A 345 -25.15 -23.26 -6.13
C ASP A 345 -23.76 -23.82 -6.53
N GLU A 346 -23.05 -23.13 -7.42
CA GLU A 346 -21.71 -23.52 -7.83
C GLU A 346 -20.70 -23.49 -6.67
N ALA A 347 -20.76 -22.45 -5.80
CA ALA A 347 -19.86 -22.31 -4.66
C ALA A 347 -20.09 -23.40 -3.60
N GLU A 348 -21.33 -23.80 -3.38
CA GLU A 348 -21.65 -24.89 -2.45
C GLU A 348 -21.22 -26.26 -2.98
N ARG A 349 -21.52 -26.57 -4.25
CA ARG A 349 -21.12 -27.84 -4.86
C ARG A 349 -19.61 -28.02 -4.95
N MET A 350 -18.87 -26.91 -5.09
CA MET A 350 -17.42 -26.90 -5.23
C MET A 350 -16.67 -26.71 -3.91
N PRO A 351 -17.28 -26.62 -2.74
CA PRO A 351 -16.84 -26.00 -1.51
C PRO A 351 -15.69 -24.99 -1.69
N CYS A 352 -16.02 -23.82 -2.28
CA CYS A 352 -15.12 -22.69 -2.43
C CYS A 352 -15.82 -21.40 -1.96
N PRO A 353 -15.07 -20.30 -1.67
CA PRO A 353 -15.69 -19.02 -1.41
C PRO A 353 -16.52 -18.53 -2.60
N PRO A 354 -17.76 -18.07 -2.40
CA PRO A 354 -18.61 -17.54 -3.48
C PRO A 354 -17.99 -16.32 -4.17
N ASP A 355 -17.15 -15.57 -3.47
CA ASP A 355 -16.35 -14.46 -3.96
C ASP A 355 -15.62 -14.78 -5.26
N PHE A 356 -15.04 -15.96 -5.33
CA PHE A 356 -14.25 -16.40 -6.48
C PHE A 356 -15.08 -16.48 -7.75
N ILE A 357 -16.28 -17.03 -7.62
CA ILE A 357 -17.20 -17.16 -8.75
C ILE A 357 -17.82 -15.80 -9.09
N ALA A 358 -18.22 -15.05 -8.07
CA ALA A 358 -18.87 -13.75 -8.22
C ALA A 358 -17.97 -12.73 -8.92
N ALA A 359 -16.74 -12.56 -8.46
CA ALA A 359 -15.78 -11.64 -9.06
C ALA A 359 -15.49 -12.01 -10.54
N ALA A 360 -15.31 -13.30 -10.81
CA ALA A 360 -15.08 -13.78 -12.19
C ALA A 360 -16.30 -13.54 -13.09
N ALA A 361 -17.52 -13.79 -12.60
CA ALA A 361 -18.75 -13.55 -13.33
C ALA A 361 -18.96 -12.06 -13.64
N LEU A 362 -18.69 -11.16 -12.68
CA LEU A 362 -18.79 -9.71 -12.89
C LEU A 362 -17.79 -9.20 -13.92
N VAL A 363 -16.53 -9.66 -13.88
CA VAL A 363 -15.54 -9.29 -14.88
C VAL A 363 -15.92 -9.85 -16.25
N ALA A 364 -16.47 -11.06 -16.34
CA ALA A 364 -16.96 -11.64 -17.58
C ALA A 364 -18.13 -10.84 -18.16
N LEU A 365 -19.11 -10.43 -17.33
CA LEU A 365 -20.22 -9.56 -17.75
C LEU A 365 -19.70 -8.21 -18.23
N GLY A 366 -18.80 -7.58 -17.47
CA GLY A 366 -18.15 -6.35 -17.89
C GLY A 366 -17.47 -6.48 -19.26
N SER A 367 -16.80 -7.61 -19.53
CA SER A 367 -16.12 -7.85 -20.80
C SER A 367 -17.08 -8.07 -21.99
N ILE A 368 -18.26 -8.63 -21.75
CA ILE A 368 -19.30 -8.82 -22.77
C ILE A 368 -19.96 -7.50 -23.15
N ILE A 369 -20.28 -6.69 -22.14
CA ILE A 369 -20.82 -5.34 -22.32
C ILE A 369 -19.76 -4.46 -22.97
N GLY A 370 -18.59 -4.38 -22.35
CA GLY A 370 -17.42 -3.69 -22.85
C GLY A 370 -17.71 -2.28 -23.36
N ALA A 371 -17.10 -1.93 -24.48
CA ALA A 371 -17.25 -0.64 -25.15
C ALA A 371 -18.55 -0.52 -25.98
N ARG A 372 -19.52 -1.40 -25.80
CA ARG A 372 -20.86 -1.32 -26.43
C ARG A 372 -21.81 -0.40 -25.68
N CYS A 373 -21.57 -0.19 -24.40
CA CYS A 373 -22.41 0.62 -23.54
C CYS A 373 -21.60 1.29 -22.46
N ALA A 374 -21.97 2.51 -22.12
CA ALA A 374 -21.30 3.30 -21.10
C ALA A 374 -22.30 3.86 -20.08
N ILE A 375 -21.78 4.42 -19.01
CA ILE A 375 -22.53 5.23 -18.05
C ILE A 375 -21.90 6.63 -17.96
N LYS A 376 -22.75 7.67 -17.85
CA LYS A 376 -22.37 9.02 -17.48
C LYS A 376 -22.66 9.24 -15.99
N PRO A 377 -21.65 9.20 -15.12
CA PRO A 377 -21.84 9.42 -13.66
C PRO A 377 -22.30 10.84 -13.32
N LYS A 378 -22.01 11.80 -14.21
CA LYS A 378 -22.42 13.19 -14.13
C LYS A 378 -23.27 13.52 -15.35
N ALA A 379 -24.54 13.77 -15.16
CA ALA A 379 -25.49 13.95 -16.24
C ALA A 379 -25.12 15.10 -17.23
N ARG A 380 -24.37 16.12 -16.77
CA ARG A 380 -24.01 17.31 -17.55
C ARG A 380 -22.57 17.37 -18.02
N ASP A 381 -21.78 16.34 -17.67
CA ASP A 381 -20.35 16.24 -18.01
C ASP A 381 -20.17 15.27 -19.19
N SER A 382 -19.04 15.34 -19.87
CA SER A 382 -18.60 14.39 -20.89
C SER A 382 -17.92 13.14 -20.31
N TRP A 383 -17.84 13.01 -18.99
CA TRP A 383 -17.22 11.88 -18.34
C TRP A 383 -18.00 10.59 -18.57
N LEU A 384 -17.38 9.67 -19.32
CA LEU A 384 -17.98 8.45 -19.81
C LEU A 384 -17.19 7.25 -19.31
N ILE A 385 -17.86 6.27 -18.73
CA ILE A 385 -17.24 5.06 -18.19
C ILE A 385 -17.86 3.83 -18.87
N VAL A 386 -17.00 2.96 -19.40
CA VAL A 386 -17.40 1.61 -19.85
C VAL A 386 -17.04 0.59 -18.76
N PRO A 387 -17.78 -0.53 -18.66
CA PRO A 387 -17.58 -1.53 -17.60
C PRO A 387 -16.38 -2.45 -17.92
N ASN A 388 -15.23 -1.86 -18.22
CA ASN A 388 -13.97 -2.56 -18.40
C ASN A 388 -13.36 -2.84 -17.02
N LEU A 389 -13.54 -4.06 -16.52
CA LEU A 389 -13.22 -4.45 -15.14
C LEU A 389 -11.96 -5.31 -15.10
N TRP A 390 -11.11 -5.02 -14.12
CA TRP A 390 -9.92 -5.82 -13.81
C TRP A 390 -10.05 -6.42 -12.43
N GLY A 391 -9.81 -7.74 -12.33
CA GLY A 391 -9.96 -8.46 -11.08
C GLY A 391 -9.13 -9.72 -11.00
N GLY A 392 -9.26 -10.41 -9.90
CA GLY A 392 -8.58 -11.67 -9.69
C GLY A 392 -8.88 -12.30 -8.33
N ILE A 393 -8.39 -13.49 -8.14
CA ILE A 393 -8.57 -14.29 -6.95
C ILE A 393 -7.22 -14.47 -6.27
N VAL A 394 -7.09 -13.98 -5.04
CA VAL A 394 -5.95 -14.27 -4.19
C VAL A 394 -6.27 -15.48 -3.33
N GLY A 395 -5.38 -16.46 -3.33
CA GLY A 395 -5.55 -17.68 -2.53
C GLY A 395 -4.42 -18.67 -2.73
N ASP A 396 -4.29 -19.61 -1.82
CA ASP A 396 -3.27 -20.65 -1.82
C ASP A 396 -3.37 -21.59 -3.04
N PRO A 397 -2.33 -22.34 -3.39
CA PRO A 397 -2.34 -23.25 -4.55
C PRO A 397 -3.52 -24.23 -4.57
N SER A 398 -4.03 -24.66 -3.40
CA SER A 398 -5.12 -25.61 -3.26
C SER A 398 -6.51 -24.98 -3.06
N ALA A 399 -6.63 -23.65 -3.13
CA ALA A 399 -7.86 -22.91 -2.81
C ALA A 399 -8.96 -23.00 -3.89
N LYS A 400 -8.85 -23.91 -4.87
CA LYS A 400 -9.83 -24.10 -5.96
C LYS A 400 -10.07 -22.88 -6.85
N LYS A 401 -9.10 -22.01 -7.00
CA LYS A 401 -9.19 -20.79 -7.83
C LYS A 401 -9.60 -21.10 -9.27
N SER A 402 -8.82 -21.93 -9.97
CA SER A 402 -9.06 -22.26 -11.39
C SER A 402 -10.39 -22.98 -11.61
N PRO A 403 -10.81 -23.95 -10.79
CA PRO A 403 -12.17 -24.51 -10.91
C PRO A 403 -13.28 -23.47 -10.73
N ALA A 404 -13.11 -22.51 -9.77
CA ALA A 404 -14.13 -21.52 -9.48
C ALA A 404 -14.37 -20.56 -10.66
N TRP A 405 -13.29 -19.93 -11.21
CA TRP A 405 -13.50 -19.09 -12.41
C TRP A 405 -13.88 -19.92 -13.64
N GLY A 406 -13.43 -21.18 -13.75
CA GLY A 406 -13.88 -22.09 -14.80
C GLY A 406 -15.40 -22.27 -14.79
N ALA A 407 -16.01 -22.39 -13.60
CA ALA A 407 -17.47 -22.45 -13.46
C ALA A 407 -18.13 -21.11 -13.86
N ALA A 408 -17.56 -19.98 -13.40
CA ALA A 408 -18.05 -18.64 -13.72
C ALA A 408 -18.00 -18.31 -15.23
N LEU A 409 -17.03 -18.86 -15.94
CA LEU A 409 -16.82 -18.57 -17.38
C LEU A 409 -17.54 -19.53 -18.34
N LYS A 410 -18.24 -20.55 -17.85
CA LYS A 410 -19.03 -21.45 -18.71
C LYS A 410 -20.02 -20.74 -19.62
N PRO A 411 -20.75 -19.69 -19.21
CA PRO A 411 -21.60 -18.92 -20.12
C PRO A 411 -20.80 -18.31 -21.28
N LEU A 412 -19.58 -17.81 -21.00
CA LEU A 412 -18.69 -17.25 -22.01
C LEU A 412 -18.20 -18.33 -23.00
N ASP A 413 -17.94 -19.55 -22.54
CA ASP A 413 -17.55 -20.68 -23.41
C ASP A 413 -18.68 -21.07 -24.35
N ARG A 414 -19.96 -20.99 -23.95
CA ARG A 414 -21.10 -21.15 -24.83
C ARG A 414 -21.16 -20.08 -25.94
N LEU A 415 -20.94 -18.82 -25.57
CA LEU A 415 -20.88 -17.71 -26.53
C LEU A 415 -19.74 -17.91 -27.56
N ILE A 416 -18.58 -18.39 -27.10
CA ILE A 416 -17.44 -18.70 -27.96
C ILE A 416 -17.79 -19.80 -28.95
N ALA A 417 -18.44 -20.89 -28.52
CA ALA A 417 -18.86 -21.97 -29.37
C ALA A 417 -19.87 -21.50 -30.45
N LYS A 418 -20.87 -20.71 -30.03
CA LYS A 418 -21.87 -20.12 -30.95
C LYS A 418 -21.24 -19.18 -31.98
N ALA A 419 -20.28 -18.35 -31.54
CA ALA A 419 -19.55 -17.43 -32.42
C ALA A 419 -18.66 -18.19 -33.43
N LEU A 420 -18.06 -19.30 -33.03
CA LEU A 420 -17.25 -20.14 -33.90
C LEU A 420 -18.11 -20.83 -34.97
N GLU A 421 -19.27 -21.36 -34.61
CA GLU A 421 -20.23 -21.96 -35.56
C GLU A 421 -20.71 -20.93 -36.58
N ALA A 422 -21.12 -19.74 -36.09
CA ALA A 422 -21.56 -18.66 -36.98
C ALA A 422 -20.44 -18.18 -37.92
N HIS A 423 -19.22 -18.06 -37.43
CA HIS A 423 -18.06 -17.68 -38.25
C HIS A 423 -17.71 -18.75 -39.28
N THR A 424 -17.81 -20.03 -38.94
CA THR A 424 -17.56 -21.15 -39.89
C THR A 424 -18.56 -21.11 -41.03
N ALA A 425 -19.84 -20.89 -40.76
CA ALA A 425 -20.88 -20.73 -41.78
C ALA A 425 -20.62 -19.50 -42.66
N ALA A 426 -20.36 -18.35 -42.06
CA ALA A 426 -20.06 -17.11 -42.78
C ALA A 426 -18.80 -17.21 -43.65
N LEU A 427 -17.78 -17.96 -43.20
CA LEU A 427 -16.56 -18.20 -43.96
C LEU A 427 -16.84 -19.02 -45.23
N ALA A 428 -17.67 -20.06 -45.14
CA ALA A 428 -18.08 -20.87 -46.32
C ALA A 428 -18.86 -20.03 -47.34
N ASP A 429 -19.77 -19.16 -46.88
CA ASP A 429 -20.49 -18.22 -47.74
C ASP A 429 -19.52 -17.20 -48.38
N TYR A 430 -18.58 -16.67 -47.62
CA TYR A 430 -17.55 -15.77 -48.13
C TYR A 430 -16.66 -16.43 -49.18
N GLU A 431 -16.17 -17.64 -48.95
CA GLU A 431 -15.33 -18.37 -49.90
C GLU A 431 -16.09 -18.59 -51.22
N THR A 432 -17.38 -18.96 -51.15
CA THR A 432 -18.25 -19.10 -52.33
C THR A 432 -18.42 -17.74 -53.05
N ALA A 433 -18.74 -16.68 -52.34
CA ALA A 433 -18.88 -15.33 -52.88
C ALA A 433 -17.57 -14.82 -53.52
N LYS A 434 -16.46 -15.13 -52.89
CA LYS A 434 -15.12 -14.74 -53.39
C LYS A 434 -14.76 -15.44 -54.67
N VAL A 435 -15.05 -16.74 -54.83
CA VAL A 435 -14.85 -17.49 -56.09
C VAL A 435 -15.64 -16.85 -57.24
N VAL A 436 -16.90 -16.49 -57.00
CA VAL A 436 -17.75 -15.80 -57.99
C VAL A 436 -17.21 -14.41 -58.30
N PHE A 437 -16.77 -13.66 -57.30
CA PHE A 437 -16.19 -12.32 -57.46
C PHE A 437 -14.90 -12.36 -58.28
N ASP A 438 -13.96 -13.28 -57.95
CA ASP A 438 -12.68 -13.43 -58.62
C ASP A 438 -12.89 -13.87 -60.09
N ALA A 439 -13.81 -14.80 -60.37
CA ALA A 439 -14.15 -15.21 -61.73
C ALA A 439 -14.71 -14.04 -62.59
N ARG A 440 -15.54 -13.18 -61.99
CA ARG A 440 -16.04 -11.98 -62.65
C ARG A 440 -14.92 -10.96 -62.88
N LYS A 441 -14.02 -10.74 -61.94
CA LYS A 441 -12.85 -9.90 -62.05
C LYS A 441 -11.98 -10.35 -63.21
N ASP A 442 -11.63 -11.63 -63.25
CA ASP A 442 -10.80 -12.19 -64.34
C ASP A 442 -11.45 -12.01 -65.73
N ALA A 443 -12.79 -12.19 -65.83
CA ALA A 443 -13.51 -11.94 -67.05
C ALA A 443 -13.46 -10.46 -67.51
N ILE A 444 -13.61 -9.48 -66.56
CA ILE A 444 -13.50 -8.07 -66.84
C ILE A 444 -12.05 -7.70 -67.24
N GLU A 445 -11.05 -8.22 -66.54
CA GLU A 445 -9.62 -8.00 -66.87
C GLU A 445 -9.29 -8.60 -68.26
N GLY A 446 -9.83 -9.78 -68.60
CA GLY A 446 -9.71 -10.36 -69.91
C GLY A 446 -10.26 -9.46 -71.03
N ARG A 447 -11.40 -8.84 -70.76
CA ARG A 447 -12.04 -7.86 -71.73
C ARG A 447 -11.18 -6.59 -71.85
N ILE A 448 -10.58 -6.11 -70.79
CA ILE A 448 -9.64 -4.95 -70.83
C ILE A 448 -8.42 -5.30 -71.69
N LYS A 449 -7.80 -6.44 -71.48
CA LYS A 449 -6.65 -6.89 -72.26
C LYS A 449 -6.99 -7.08 -73.79
N GLU A 450 -8.17 -7.56 -74.11
CA GLU A 450 -8.64 -7.68 -75.46
C GLU A 450 -8.92 -6.32 -76.16
N ALA A 451 -9.61 -5.42 -75.42
CA ALA A 451 -9.91 -4.06 -75.89
C ALA A 451 -8.64 -3.22 -76.12
N ALA A 452 -7.63 -3.43 -75.29
CA ALA A 452 -6.32 -2.76 -75.49
C ALA A 452 -5.53 -3.27 -76.65
N ARG A 453 -5.76 -4.51 -77.07
CA ARG A 453 -5.08 -5.15 -78.22
C ARG A 453 -5.79 -4.94 -79.57
N LYS A 454 -7.11 -4.73 -79.57
CA LYS A 454 -7.95 -4.67 -80.81
C LYS A 454 -8.85 -3.42 -80.76
N THR A 455 -8.68 -2.52 -81.74
CA THR A 455 -9.38 -1.21 -81.82
C THR A 455 -10.93 -1.31 -81.89
N ASN A 456 -11.48 -2.47 -82.19
CA ASN A 456 -12.93 -2.68 -82.41
C ASN A 456 -13.64 -3.43 -81.22
N LYS A 457 -13.05 -3.62 -80.04
CA LYS A 457 -13.69 -4.44 -78.94
C LYS A 457 -14.05 -3.62 -77.75
N GLY A 458 -14.40 -2.34 -77.85
CA GLY A 458 -14.86 -1.49 -76.76
C GLY A 458 -13.75 -0.55 -76.21
N ASP A 459 -14.15 0.45 -75.51
CA ASP A 459 -13.23 1.43 -74.88
C ASP A 459 -12.65 0.84 -73.60
N PRO A 460 -11.30 0.66 -73.55
CA PRO A 460 -10.62 0.17 -72.36
C PRO A 460 -10.90 0.95 -71.08
N THR A 461 -11.16 2.27 -71.21
CA THR A 461 -11.42 3.16 -70.09
C THR A 461 -12.78 2.90 -69.44
N SER A 462 -13.79 2.60 -70.26
CA SER A 462 -15.13 2.24 -69.80
C SER A 462 -15.10 0.90 -69.06
N ILE A 463 -14.38 -0.10 -69.56
CA ILE A 463 -14.24 -1.41 -68.92
C ILE A 463 -13.41 -1.31 -67.63
N ALA A 464 -12.41 -0.42 -67.57
CA ALA A 464 -11.66 -0.15 -66.34
C ALA A 464 -12.53 0.47 -65.26
N LYS A 465 -13.53 1.29 -65.62
CA LYS A 465 -14.52 1.80 -64.66
C LYS A 465 -15.40 0.70 -64.10
N GLU A 466 -15.81 -0.26 -64.96
CA GLU A 466 -16.54 -1.46 -64.52
C GLU A 466 -15.72 -2.32 -63.56
N LEU A 467 -14.41 -2.46 -63.81
CA LEU A 467 -13.50 -3.17 -62.90
C LEU A 467 -13.40 -2.47 -61.52
N ARG A 468 -13.33 -1.14 -61.52
CA ARG A 468 -13.32 -0.36 -60.28
C ARG A 468 -14.60 -0.54 -59.48
N THR A 469 -15.76 -0.41 -60.13
CA THR A 469 -17.06 -0.63 -59.48
C THR A 469 -17.23 -2.07 -59.02
N HIS A 470 -16.71 -3.05 -59.75
CA HIS A 470 -16.67 -4.42 -59.30
C HIS A 470 -15.76 -4.58 -58.07
N GLY A 471 -14.59 -3.91 -58.04
CA GLY A 471 -13.68 -3.89 -56.87
C GLY A 471 -14.33 -3.31 -55.61
N GLU A 472 -15.22 -2.33 -55.77
CA GLU A 472 -16.01 -1.75 -54.68
C GLU A 472 -17.01 -2.73 -54.07
N GLN A 473 -17.39 -3.79 -54.83
CA GLN A 473 -18.28 -4.89 -54.39
C GLN A 473 -17.52 -6.12 -53.88
N SER A 474 -16.23 -5.98 -53.58
CA SER A 474 -15.44 -7.12 -53.06
C SER A 474 -16.07 -7.65 -51.77
N PRO A 475 -16.30 -8.97 -51.66
CA PRO A 475 -16.80 -9.52 -50.43
C PRO A 475 -15.79 -9.33 -49.32
N GLU A 476 -16.27 -8.92 -48.15
CA GLU A 476 -15.44 -8.77 -46.96
C GLU A 476 -15.31 -10.08 -46.21
N ALA A 477 -14.09 -10.42 -45.81
CA ALA A 477 -13.85 -11.61 -45.01
C ALA A 477 -14.52 -11.47 -43.64
N PRO A 478 -15.29 -12.47 -43.18
CA PRO A 478 -15.93 -12.41 -41.88
C PRO A 478 -14.87 -12.42 -40.77
N THR A 479 -15.04 -11.57 -39.77
CA THR A 479 -14.20 -11.53 -38.57
C THR A 479 -14.77 -12.41 -37.48
N LEU A 480 -13.91 -13.23 -36.86
CA LEU A 480 -14.33 -14.04 -35.73
C LEU A 480 -14.58 -13.17 -34.49
N ARG A 481 -15.81 -13.19 -33.96
CA ARG A 481 -16.09 -12.56 -32.66
C ARG A 481 -15.37 -13.31 -31.55
N ARG A 482 -14.43 -12.65 -30.91
CA ARG A 482 -13.65 -13.18 -29.78
C ARG A 482 -14.17 -12.60 -28.49
N TYR A 483 -14.31 -13.44 -27.45
CA TYR A 483 -14.73 -13.02 -26.11
C TYR A 483 -13.58 -13.09 -25.11
N LYS A 484 -12.60 -13.98 -25.33
CA LYS A 484 -11.44 -14.10 -24.45
C LYS A 484 -10.15 -14.44 -25.17
N THR A 485 -9.04 -14.13 -24.54
CA THR A 485 -7.70 -14.62 -24.90
C THR A 485 -6.94 -15.02 -23.64
N ASN A 486 -6.16 -16.10 -23.73
CA ASN A 486 -5.35 -16.58 -22.60
C ASN A 486 -3.88 -16.22 -22.76
N ASP A 487 -3.40 -16.17 -23.99
CA ASP A 487 -1.99 -15.88 -24.30
C ASP A 487 -1.88 -15.11 -25.61
N SER A 488 -1.59 -13.83 -25.49
CA SER A 488 -1.36 -12.94 -26.62
C SER A 488 -0.27 -11.94 -26.28
N THR A 489 0.61 -11.64 -27.24
CA THR A 489 1.46 -10.46 -27.14
C THR A 489 0.61 -9.20 -27.26
N VAL A 490 1.13 -8.05 -26.85
CA VAL A 490 0.41 -6.77 -26.93
C VAL A 490 0.03 -6.44 -28.38
N GLU A 491 0.92 -6.74 -29.34
CA GLU A 491 0.64 -6.53 -30.75
C GLU A 491 -0.55 -7.38 -31.24
N LYS A 492 -0.57 -8.68 -30.85
CA LYS A 492 -1.69 -9.53 -31.21
C LYS A 492 -2.97 -9.16 -30.49
N LEU A 493 -2.87 -8.70 -29.24
CA LEU A 493 -4.02 -8.16 -28.51
C LEU A 493 -4.58 -6.91 -29.21
N GLY A 494 -3.71 -6.02 -29.72
CA GLY A 494 -4.12 -4.87 -30.51
C GLY A 494 -4.88 -5.25 -31.78
N GLU A 495 -4.40 -6.25 -32.54
CA GLU A 495 -5.12 -6.77 -33.70
C GLU A 495 -6.50 -7.34 -33.30
N LEU A 496 -6.55 -8.14 -32.23
CA LEU A 496 -7.81 -8.70 -31.72
C LEU A 496 -8.80 -7.62 -31.28
N LEU A 497 -8.35 -6.55 -30.64
CA LEU A 497 -9.19 -5.43 -30.21
C LEU A 497 -9.67 -4.59 -31.38
N ARG A 498 -8.87 -4.44 -32.44
CA ARG A 498 -9.31 -3.80 -33.69
C ARG A 498 -10.44 -4.59 -34.35
N GLU A 499 -10.31 -5.91 -34.37
CA GLU A 499 -11.32 -6.80 -34.92
C GLU A 499 -12.57 -6.94 -34.01
N ASN A 500 -12.40 -6.69 -32.71
CA ASN A 500 -13.45 -6.80 -31.68
C ASN A 500 -13.55 -5.51 -30.88
N PRO A 501 -14.10 -4.42 -31.44
CA PRO A 501 -14.10 -3.09 -30.81
C PRO A 501 -14.96 -3.00 -29.54
N ALA A 502 -15.81 -3.98 -29.28
CA ALA A 502 -16.53 -4.14 -28.02
C ALA A 502 -15.60 -4.50 -26.84
N GLY A 503 -14.44 -5.06 -27.16
CA GLY A 503 -13.48 -5.54 -26.18
C GLY A 503 -13.51 -7.04 -25.96
N LEU A 504 -12.63 -7.51 -25.08
CA LEU A 504 -12.51 -8.92 -24.73
C LEU A 504 -11.89 -9.12 -23.32
N LEU A 505 -11.98 -10.36 -22.82
CA LEU A 505 -11.40 -10.77 -21.55
C LEU A 505 -9.99 -11.35 -21.78
N VAL A 506 -8.99 -10.80 -21.09
CA VAL A 506 -7.65 -11.38 -20.94
C VAL A 506 -7.68 -12.25 -19.68
N LEU A 507 -7.62 -13.57 -19.86
CA LEU A 507 -7.64 -14.52 -18.74
C LEU A 507 -6.25 -15.10 -18.51
N ARG A 508 -5.76 -15.03 -17.26
CA ARG A 508 -4.47 -15.59 -16.90
C ARG A 508 -4.58 -16.49 -15.67
N ASP A 509 -4.03 -17.68 -15.74
CA ASP A 509 -4.00 -18.58 -14.58
C ASP A 509 -3.14 -18.00 -13.44
N GLU A 510 -2.08 -17.27 -13.78
CA GLU A 510 -1.20 -16.59 -12.84
C GLU A 510 -1.01 -15.12 -13.27
N LEU A 511 -1.71 -14.19 -12.60
CA LEU A 511 -1.67 -12.76 -12.92
C LEU A 511 -0.30 -12.12 -12.68
N VAL A 512 0.41 -12.53 -11.61
CA VAL A 512 1.75 -11.97 -11.34
C VAL A 512 2.70 -12.26 -12.49
N GLY A 513 2.57 -13.43 -13.13
CA GLY A 513 3.33 -13.75 -14.34
C GLY A 513 3.09 -12.76 -15.48
N LEU A 514 1.84 -12.34 -15.69
CA LEU A 514 1.48 -11.31 -16.67
C LEU A 514 2.06 -9.94 -16.29
N ILE A 515 1.81 -9.50 -15.07
CA ILE A 515 2.25 -8.18 -14.58
C ILE A 515 3.79 -8.09 -14.60
N ALA A 516 4.48 -9.13 -14.16
CA ALA A 516 5.95 -9.19 -14.18
C ALA A 516 6.56 -9.21 -15.61
N THR A 517 5.78 -9.55 -16.64
CA THR A 517 6.29 -9.40 -18.04
C THR A 517 6.36 -7.93 -18.45
N TRP A 518 5.50 -7.08 -17.91
CA TRP A 518 5.47 -5.65 -18.21
C TRP A 518 6.62 -4.88 -17.54
N ASP A 519 7.22 -5.45 -16.47
CA ASP A 519 8.34 -4.87 -15.73
C ASP A 519 9.71 -5.29 -16.30
N ARG A 520 9.75 -6.09 -17.39
CA ARG A 520 10.99 -6.51 -18.04
C ARG A 520 11.59 -5.37 -18.86
N GLU A 521 12.89 -5.24 -18.78
CA GLU A 521 13.66 -4.30 -19.61
C GLU A 521 13.34 -4.49 -21.11
N GLY A 522 13.03 -3.40 -21.79
CA GLY A 522 12.65 -3.39 -23.21
C GLY A 522 11.16 -3.65 -23.48
N ARG A 523 10.32 -3.76 -22.44
CA ARG A 523 8.86 -3.93 -22.54
C ARG A 523 8.04 -2.83 -21.89
N GLU A 524 8.63 -1.67 -21.66
CA GLU A 524 7.99 -0.52 -21.03
C GLU A 524 6.73 -0.07 -21.81
N GLY A 525 6.77 -0.21 -23.14
CA GLY A 525 5.63 0.06 -24.01
C GLY A 525 4.43 -0.88 -23.78
N GLU A 526 4.66 -2.11 -23.34
CA GLU A 526 3.57 -3.04 -23.01
C GLU A 526 2.83 -2.57 -21.76
N ARG A 527 3.57 -2.12 -20.75
CA ARG A 527 3.00 -1.58 -19.51
C ARG A 527 2.16 -0.34 -19.79
N ALA A 528 2.66 0.60 -20.58
CA ALA A 528 1.92 1.80 -21.00
C ALA A 528 0.63 1.44 -21.73
N PHE A 529 0.65 0.48 -22.64
CA PHE A 529 -0.54 -0.03 -23.32
C PHE A 529 -1.62 -0.50 -22.33
N PHE A 530 -1.26 -1.32 -21.32
CA PHE A 530 -2.24 -1.80 -20.36
C PHE A 530 -2.72 -0.69 -19.41
N LEU A 531 -1.89 0.28 -19.05
CA LEU A 531 -2.33 1.44 -18.26
C LEU A 531 -3.42 2.24 -18.99
N GLU A 532 -3.31 2.41 -20.31
CA GLU A 532 -4.33 3.05 -21.13
C GLU A 532 -5.54 2.14 -21.34
N ALA A 533 -5.30 0.84 -21.58
CA ALA A 533 -6.35 -0.16 -21.77
C ALA A 533 -7.33 -0.25 -20.59
N TRP A 534 -6.91 0.15 -19.39
CA TRP A 534 -7.76 0.12 -18.20
C TRP A 534 -9.04 0.96 -18.35
N ASN A 535 -8.96 2.11 -19.02
CA ASN A 535 -10.15 2.95 -19.24
C ASN A 535 -11.17 2.27 -20.16
N GLY A 536 -10.71 1.57 -21.20
CA GLY A 536 -11.55 0.77 -22.09
C GLY A 536 -12.27 1.56 -23.19
N ASN A 537 -12.19 2.90 -23.18
CA ASN A 537 -12.91 3.80 -24.09
C ASN A 537 -12.00 4.69 -24.94
N GLN A 538 -10.69 4.55 -24.82
CA GLN A 538 -9.70 5.31 -25.58
C GLN A 538 -9.25 4.57 -26.83
N SER A 539 -8.89 5.31 -27.89
CA SER A 539 -8.18 4.77 -29.04
C SER A 539 -6.69 4.61 -28.72
N PHE A 540 -6.04 3.71 -29.42
CA PHE A 540 -4.60 3.53 -29.32
C PHE A 540 -4.00 3.34 -30.70
N ASP A 541 -3.01 4.14 -31.04
CA ASP A 541 -2.31 4.09 -32.30
C ASP A 541 -0.90 3.54 -32.13
N THR A 542 -0.54 2.56 -32.95
CA THR A 542 0.79 1.94 -32.92
C THR A 542 1.43 1.97 -34.28
N ASP A 543 2.64 2.56 -34.36
CA ASP A 543 3.49 2.57 -35.54
C ASP A 543 4.63 1.58 -35.38
N ARG A 544 4.74 0.62 -36.28
CA ARG A 544 5.83 -0.38 -36.29
C ARG A 544 6.46 -0.46 -37.68
N ILE A 545 7.80 -0.46 -37.76
CA ILE A 545 8.58 -0.47 -38.98
C ILE A 545 8.21 -1.62 -39.93
N GLY A 546 7.77 -2.76 -39.42
CA GLY A 546 7.45 -3.95 -40.24
C GLY A 546 5.96 -4.19 -40.50
N ARG A 547 5.04 -3.52 -39.74
CA ARG A 547 3.58 -3.77 -39.79
C ARG A 547 2.75 -2.53 -40.16
N GLY A 548 3.38 -1.37 -40.31
CA GLY A 548 2.72 -0.12 -40.57
C GLY A 548 1.94 0.45 -39.40
N HIS A 549 0.99 1.33 -39.69
CA HIS A 549 0.12 1.98 -38.72
C HIS A 549 -1.07 1.07 -38.37
N ILE A 550 -1.31 0.82 -37.09
CA ILE A 550 -2.47 0.10 -36.58
C ILE A 550 -3.20 1.04 -35.62
N SER A 551 -4.41 1.43 -35.99
CA SER A 551 -5.31 2.17 -35.12
C SER A 551 -6.32 1.23 -34.48
N ILE A 552 -6.42 1.25 -33.14
CA ILE A 552 -7.36 0.48 -32.35
C ILE A 552 -8.40 1.46 -31.84
N PRO A 553 -9.67 1.35 -32.27
CA PRO A 553 -10.67 2.35 -31.91
C PRO A 553 -10.98 2.39 -30.41
N ASN A 554 -10.98 1.24 -29.75
CA ASN A 554 -11.23 1.10 -28.30
C ASN A 554 -10.29 0.05 -27.73
N VAL A 555 -9.42 0.43 -26.82
CA VAL A 555 -8.59 -0.53 -26.08
C VAL A 555 -9.36 -1.01 -24.86
N CYS A 556 -10.39 -1.81 -25.07
CA CYS A 556 -11.25 -2.36 -24.04
C CYS A 556 -10.82 -3.81 -23.72
N ALA A 557 -10.01 -3.98 -22.71
CA ALA A 557 -9.48 -5.26 -22.27
C ALA A 557 -9.75 -5.47 -20.77
N SER A 558 -10.76 -6.26 -20.44
CA SER A 558 -10.98 -6.72 -19.08
C SER A 558 -9.93 -7.78 -18.73
N ILE A 559 -9.46 -7.83 -17.49
CA ILE A 559 -8.41 -8.78 -17.06
C ILE A 559 -8.91 -9.56 -15.86
N PHE A 560 -8.71 -10.89 -15.86
CA PHE A 560 -8.99 -11.73 -14.71
C PHE A 560 -7.98 -12.87 -14.57
N GLY A 561 -7.73 -13.30 -13.33
CA GLY A 561 -6.90 -14.48 -13.06
C GLY A 561 -6.62 -14.74 -11.60
N GLY A 562 -5.73 -15.69 -11.34
CA GLY A 562 -5.34 -16.08 -9.98
C GLY A 562 -4.03 -15.47 -9.54
N ILE A 563 -3.90 -15.26 -8.23
CA ILE A 563 -2.65 -14.84 -7.60
C ILE A 563 -2.43 -15.69 -6.35
N GLN A 564 -1.21 -16.14 -6.13
CA GLN A 564 -0.81 -16.74 -4.86
C GLN A 564 -0.37 -15.65 -3.89
N PRO A 565 -0.73 -15.69 -2.59
CA PRO A 565 -0.37 -14.65 -1.63
C PRO A 565 1.13 -14.34 -1.61
N ASP A 566 2.00 -15.35 -1.62
CA ASP A 566 3.46 -15.17 -1.64
C ASP A 566 3.95 -14.42 -2.87
N LYS A 567 3.36 -14.70 -4.04
CA LYS A 567 3.72 -14.01 -5.28
C LYS A 567 3.20 -12.58 -5.31
N LEU A 568 1.99 -12.36 -4.76
CA LEU A 568 1.46 -11.02 -4.60
C LEU A 568 2.34 -10.17 -3.70
N THR A 569 2.79 -10.73 -2.57
CA THR A 569 3.71 -10.04 -1.65
C THR A 569 5.03 -9.69 -2.35
N ALA A 570 5.66 -10.66 -3.01
CA ALA A 570 6.92 -10.40 -3.73
C ALA A 570 6.77 -9.30 -4.80
N TYR A 571 5.62 -9.26 -5.48
CA TYR A 571 5.32 -8.19 -6.43
C TYR A 571 5.11 -6.84 -5.73
N LEU A 572 4.34 -6.80 -4.65
CA LEU A 572 4.10 -5.60 -3.86
C LEU A 572 5.39 -5.00 -3.31
N GLU A 573 6.32 -5.83 -2.83
CA GLU A 573 7.65 -5.40 -2.37
C GLU A 573 8.43 -4.69 -3.48
N GLN A 574 8.43 -5.27 -4.68
CA GLN A 574 9.10 -4.65 -5.82
C GLN A 574 8.42 -3.34 -6.24
N ALA A 575 7.09 -3.30 -6.25
CA ALA A 575 6.31 -2.14 -6.66
C ALA A 575 6.42 -0.96 -5.68
N THR A 576 6.65 -1.22 -4.38
CA THR A 576 6.80 -0.15 -3.37
C THR A 576 8.20 0.46 -3.31
N HIS A 577 9.22 -0.24 -3.80
CA HIS A 577 10.63 0.20 -3.72
C HIS A 577 11.19 0.81 -5.01
N ALA A 578 10.41 0.92 -6.09
CA ALA A 578 10.90 1.37 -7.39
C ALA A 578 9.97 2.38 -8.05
N LEU A 579 10.39 2.95 -9.18
CA LEU A 579 9.59 3.71 -10.16
C LEU A 579 8.28 3.01 -10.60
N ALA A 580 8.05 1.78 -10.16
CA ALA A 580 6.93 0.93 -10.53
C ALA A 580 5.60 1.25 -9.81
N ASN A 581 5.53 2.26 -8.94
CA ASN A 581 4.27 2.68 -8.32
C ASN A 581 3.48 3.62 -9.24
N ASP A 582 3.18 3.15 -10.46
CA ASP A 582 2.34 3.86 -11.45
C ASP A 582 0.83 3.55 -11.31
N GLY A 583 0.45 2.88 -10.23
CA GLY A 583 -0.92 2.51 -9.94
C GLY A 583 -1.42 1.30 -10.73
N MET A 584 -0.55 0.44 -11.25
CA MET A 584 -0.94 -0.76 -11.99
C MET A 584 -1.75 -1.74 -11.14
N LEU A 585 -1.28 -2.11 -9.95
CA LEU A 585 -2.00 -3.03 -9.06
C LEU A 585 -3.31 -2.43 -8.56
N GLN A 586 -3.34 -1.12 -8.32
CA GLN A 586 -4.53 -0.39 -7.87
C GLN A 586 -5.67 -0.43 -8.91
N ARG A 587 -5.39 -0.81 -10.17
CA ARG A 587 -6.37 -1.01 -11.24
C ARG A 587 -7.08 -2.35 -11.17
N PHE A 588 -6.52 -3.33 -10.45
CA PHE A 588 -7.18 -4.62 -10.16
C PHE A 588 -8.17 -4.47 -9.00
N GLN A 589 -9.26 -3.77 -9.26
CA GLN A 589 -10.22 -3.36 -8.23
C GLN A 589 -11.10 -4.50 -7.73
N LEU A 590 -11.40 -5.50 -8.60
CA LEU A 590 -12.12 -6.73 -8.24
C LEU A 590 -11.15 -7.84 -7.80
N LEU A 591 -10.14 -7.50 -7.01
CA LEU A 591 -9.23 -8.48 -6.43
C LEU A 591 -9.81 -8.97 -5.11
N VAL A 592 -10.22 -10.24 -5.03
CA VAL A 592 -10.82 -10.82 -3.83
C VAL A 592 -9.85 -11.76 -3.11
N TYR A 593 -9.80 -11.62 -1.78
CA TYR A 593 -9.00 -12.47 -0.90
C TYR A 593 -9.83 -12.86 0.32
N PRO A 594 -10.82 -13.77 0.17
CA PRO A 594 -11.68 -14.21 1.28
C PRO A 594 -10.96 -15.15 2.24
N ASP A 595 -11.63 -15.44 3.36
CA ASP A 595 -11.22 -16.52 4.25
C ASP A 595 -11.41 -17.88 3.59
N ALA A 596 -10.54 -18.83 3.95
CA ALA A 596 -10.65 -20.19 3.44
C ALA A 596 -11.95 -20.85 3.91
N ARG A 597 -12.72 -21.33 2.99
CA ARG A 597 -13.92 -22.08 3.33
C ARG A 597 -13.54 -23.49 3.84
N ARG A 598 -14.17 -23.92 4.93
CA ARG A 598 -14.04 -25.31 5.41
C ARG A 598 -14.52 -26.28 4.32
N TRP A 599 -13.67 -27.25 4.00
CA TRP A 599 -14.03 -28.28 3.04
C TRP A 599 -15.07 -29.22 3.62
N GLU A 600 -16.15 -29.45 2.84
CA GLU A 600 -17.18 -30.43 3.14
C GLU A 600 -17.48 -31.21 1.86
N TRP A 601 -17.73 -32.52 2.02
CA TRP A 601 -18.13 -33.32 0.89
C TRP A 601 -19.54 -32.92 0.42
N GLN A 602 -19.66 -32.55 -0.85
CA GLN A 602 -20.93 -32.19 -1.48
C GLN A 602 -21.12 -33.03 -2.73
N ASP A 603 -22.22 -33.83 -2.75
CA ASP A 603 -22.61 -34.64 -3.90
C ASP A 603 -24.11 -34.38 -4.18
N ARG A 604 -24.37 -33.29 -4.85
CA ARG A 604 -25.73 -32.94 -5.28
C ARG A 604 -25.75 -32.48 -6.74
N ALA A 605 -26.90 -32.67 -7.42
CA ALA A 605 -27.11 -32.18 -8.75
C ALA A 605 -27.08 -30.64 -8.80
N PRO A 606 -26.60 -30.04 -9.92
CA PRO A 606 -26.64 -28.60 -10.11
C PRO A 606 -28.09 -28.09 -10.19
N ASP A 607 -28.32 -26.87 -9.72
CA ASP A 607 -29.55 -26.13 -9.96
C ASP A 607 -29.61 -25.71 -11.43
N LYS A 608 -30.22 -26.58 -12.26
CA LYS A 608 -30.32 -26.34 -13.71
C LYS A 608 -31.13 -25.10 -14.06
N PRO A 609 -32.31 -24.82 -13.44
CA PRO A 609 -33.04 -23.59 -13.68
C PRO A 609 -32.23 -22.32 -13.41
N ALA A 610 -31.55 -22.23 -12.24
CA ALA A 610 -30.71 -21.09 -11.90
C ALA A 610 -29.53 -20.90 -12.87
N ARG A 611 -28.87 -21.99 -13.22
CA ARG A 611 -27.79 -21.98 -14.20
C ARG A 611 -28.27 -21.54 -15.58
N ASP A 612 -29.35 -22.11 -16.07
CA ASP A 612 -29.84 -21.83 -17.42
C ASP A 612 -30.38 -20.40 -17.53
N ALA A 613 -30.99 -19.85 -16.46
CA ALA A 613 -31.38 -18.44 -16.38
C ALA A 613 -30.16 -17.50 -16.45
N ALA A 614 -29.12 -17.78 -15.65
CA ALA A 614 -27.88 -17.00 -15.70
C ALA A 614 -27.21 -17.05 -17.08
N PHE A 615 -27.18 -18.21 -17.72
CA PHE A 615 -26.57 -18.38 -19.05
C PHE A 615 -27.37 -17.64 -20.13
N ALA A 616 -28.70 -17.69 -20.09
CA ALA A 616 -29.55 -16.93 -21.00
C ALA A 616 -29.38 -15.42 -20.83
N MET A 617 -29.19 -14.95 -19.62
CA MET A 617 -28.86 -13.55 -19.35
C MET A 617 -27.54 -13.12 -20.00
N PHE A 618 -26.46 -13.94 -19.89
CA PHE A 618 -25.21 -13.69 -20.60
C PHE A 618 -25.39 -13.65 -22.13
N GLU A 619 -26.17 -14.57 -22.70
CA GLU A 619 -26.44 -14.61 -24.14
C GLU A 619 -27.21 -13.35 -24.58
N THR A 620 -28.24 -12.96 -23.84
CA THR A 620 -28.99 -11.73 -24.14
C THR A 620 -28.11 -10.49 -24.11
N LEU A 621 -27.31 -10.33 -23.06
CA LEU A 621 -26.39 -9.17 -22.91
C LEU A 621 -25.29 -9.14 -24.00
N ALA A 622 -24.89 -10.30 -24.52
CA ALA A 622 -23.90 -10.38 -25.59
C ALA A 622 -24.43 -9.81 -26.93
N ASP A 623 -25.72 -9.90 -27.20
CA ASP A 623 -26.29 -9.59 -28.52
C ASP A 623 -27.21 -8.36 -28.50
N VAL A 624 -27.76 -7.96 -27.35
CA VAL A 624 -28.74 -6.86 -27.23
C VAL A 624 -28.15 -5.51 -27.60
N ASP A 625 -28.94 -4.66 -28.23
CA ASP A 625 -28.68 -3.22 -28.37
C ASP A 625 -29.08 -2.51 -27.05
N PRO A 626 -28.15 -1.84 -26.33
CA PRO A 626 -28.46 -1.17 -25.06
C PRO A 626 -29.58 -0.11 -25.17
N THR A 627 -29.80 0.45 -26.36
CA THR A 627 -30.85 1.46 -26.57
C THR A 627 -32.25 0.89 -26.36
N THR A 628 -32.42 -0.43 -26.58
CA THR A 628 -33.70 -1.13 -26.31
C THR A 628 -34.02 -1.16 -24.80
N PHE A 629 -33.04 -1.02 -23.94
CA PHE A 629 -33.23 -0.88 -22.48
C PHE A 629 -33.30 0.57 -22.02
N GLY A 630 -33.22 1.55 -22.93
CA GLY A 630 -33.36 2.98 -22.62
C GLY A 630 -32.04 3.72 -22.54
N ALA A 631 -30.94 3.13 -23.03
CA ALA A 631 -29.71 3.89 -23.19
C ALA A 631 -29.91 5.02 -24.21
N ALA A 632 -29.40 6.21 -23.92
CA ALA A 632 -29.29 7.28 -24.91
C ALA A 632 -28.34 6.84 -26.02
N PRO A 633 -28.64 7.16 -27.31
CA PRO A 633 -27.73 6.84 -28.39
C PRO A 633 -26.42 7.63 -28.28
N ALA A 634 -25.37 7.15 -28.95
CA ALA A 634 -24.12 7.88 -29.09
C ALA A 634 -24.38 9.27 -29.73
N ASP A 635 -23.66 10.28 -29.28
CA ASP A 635 -23.76 11.67 -29.72
C ASP A 635 -22.37 12.31 -29.89
N ASP A 636 -22.31 13.60 -30.25
CA ASP A 636 -21.05 14.34 -30.44
C ASP A 636 -20.16 14.38 -29.19
N PHE A 637 -20.74 14.14 -28.00
CA PHE A 637 -20.07 14.17 -26.70
C PHE A 637 -19.93 12.79 -26.07
N ALA A 638 -20.59 11.79 -26.62
CA ALA A 638 -20.57 10.42 -26.08
C ALA A 638 -20.38 9.41 -27.21
N LYS A 639 -19.20 8.84 -27.29
CA LYS A 639 -18.78 7.86 -28.31
C LYS A 639 -19.63 6.58 -28.34
N PHE A 640 -20.28 6.23 -27.24
CA PHE A 640 -21.06 5.00 -27.07
C PHE A 640 -22.49 5.31 -26.62
N PRO A 641 -23.46 4.43 -26.88
CA PRO A 641 -24.73 4.46 -26.17
C PRO A 641 -24.49 4.46 -24.66
N TYR A 642 -25.25 5.27 -23.92
CA TYR A 642 -25.00 5.45 -22.51
C TYR A 642 -26.25 5.58 -21.67
N PHE A 643 -26.12 5.21 -20.40
CA PHE A 643 -27.07 5.46 -19.34
C PHE A 643 -26.62 6.62 -18.45
N CYS A 644 -27.59 7.29 -17.82
CA CYS A 644 -27.36 8.13 -16.65
C CYS A 644 -27.99 7.46 -15.43
N PHE A 645 -27.64 7.89 -14.25
CA PHE A 645 -28.35 7.52 -13.03
C PHE A 645 -29.76 8.14 -13.01
N ASP A 646 -30.73 7.47 -12.41
CA ASP A 646 -31.98 8.14 -11.98
C ASP A 646 -31.68 9.13 -10.84
N ASP A 647 -32.65 9.98 -10.47
CA ASP A 647 -32.43 11.02 -9.45
C ASP A 647 -32.00 10.44 -8.09
N ALA A 648 -32.54 9.29 -7.71
CA ALA A 648 -32.22 8.64 -6.44
C ALA A 648 -30.86 7.94 -6.46
N ALA A 649 -30.52 7.29 -7.58
CA ALA A 649 -29.18 6.73 -7.79
C ALA A 649 -28.11 7.81 -7.88
N GLN A 650 -28.43 8.94 -8.54
CA GLN A 650 -27.51 10.08 -8.64
C GLN A 650 -27.21 10.67 -7.25
N ALA A 651 -28.26 10.81 -6.40
CA ALA A 651 -28.07 11.27 -5.03
C ALA A 651 -27.18 10.31 -4.22
N ALA A 652 -27.42 8.99 -4.33
CA ALA A 652 -26.61 7.98 -3.66
C ALA A 652 -25.15 7.97 -4.15
N PHE A 653 -24.92 8.14 -5.45
CA PHE A 653 -23.57 8.25 -6.00
C PHE A 653 -22.84 9.51 -5.52
N ILE A 654 -23.56 10.66 -5.46
CA ILE A 654 -22.96 11.91 -4.97
C ILE A 654 -22.57 11.76 -3.49
N GLU A 655 -23.47 11.24 -2.64
CA GLU A 655 -23.19 11.01 -1.22
C GLU A 655 -21.97 10.10 -1.03
N TRP A 656 -21.94 8.97 -1.73
CA TRP A 656 -20.81 8.05 -1.71
C TRP A 656 -19.50 8.71 -2.18
N SER A 657 -19.54 9.49 -3.27
CA SER A 657 -18.37 10.17 -3.83
C SER A 657 -17.85 11.27 -2.90
N GLU A 658 -18.75 12.03 -2.26
CA GLU A 658 -18.36 13.04 -1.26
C GLU A 658 -17.73 12.41 -0.03
N ASP A 659 -18.28 11.31 0.49
CA ASP A 659 -17.67 10.55 1.59
C ASP A 659 -16.27 10.06 1.20
N MET A 660 -16.13 9.45 0.02
CA MET A 660 -14.85 8.96 -0.48
C MET A 660 -13.80 10.06 -0.55
N HIS A 661 -14.11 11.19 -1.17
CA HIS A 661 -13.13 12.26 -1.43
C HIS A 661 -12.93 13.23 -0.27
N ARG A 662 -13.93 13.43 0.59
CA ARG A 662 -13.84 14.38 1.72
C ARG A 662 -13.43 13.71 3.02
N VAL A 663 -13.74 12.42 3.18
CA VAL A 663 -13.54 11.71 4.46
C VAL A 663 -12.54 10.57 4.30
N ARG A 664 -12.83 9.58 3.43
CA ARG A 664 -12.07 8.30 3.43
C ARG A 664 -10.66 8.46 2.89
N ILE A 665 -10.49 9.04 1.70
CA ILE A 665 -9.17 9.23 1.08
C ILE A 665 -8.29 10.20 1.89
N PRO A 666 -8.77 11.37 2.35
CA PRO A 666 -7.92 12.29 3.11
C PRO A 666 -7.51 11.78 4.50
N ASN A 667 -8.30 10.90 5.12
CA ASN A 667 -8.01 10.34 6.43
C ASN A 667 -7.28 8.99 6.36
N GLU A 668 -6.96 8.51 5.17
CA GLU A 668 -6.19 7.29 4.99
C GLU A 668 -4.68 7.57 5.12
N ASP A 669 -4.02 6.85 6.01
CA ASP A 669 -2.58 7.03 6.27
C ASP A 669 -1.68 6.32 5.25
N GLU A 670 -2.20 5.31 4.55
CA GLU A 670 -1.42 4.48 3.63
C GLU A 670 -1.56 4.97 2.18
N PRO A 671 -0.52 5.55 1.56
CA PRO A 671 -0.61 6.10 0.21
C PRO A 671 -1.08 5.09 -0.86
N ILE A 672 -0.71 3.82 -0.72
CA ILE A 672 -1.11 2.78 -1.66
C ILE A 672 -2.63 2.50 -1.60
N ILE A 673 -3.22 2.60 -0.41
CA ILE A 673 -4.67 2.46 -0.22
C ILE A 673 -5.38 3.72 -0.72
N GLN A 674 -4.85 4.91 -0.44
CA GLN A 674 -5.38 6.17 -1.02
C GLN A 674 -5.48 6.08 -2.54
N GLN A 675 -4.40 5.63 -3.20
CA GLN A 675 -4.35 5.47 -4.65
C GLN A 675 -5.34 4.42 -5.16
N HIS A 676 -5.55 3.36 -4.40
CA HIS A 676 -6.52 2.32 -4.74
C HIS A 676 -7.95 2.83 -4.64
N LEU A 677 -8.31 3.49 -3.55
CA LEU A 677 -9.63 4.09 -3.32
C LEU A 677 -9.95 5.15 -4.37
N ALA A 678 -8.98 5.97 -4.77
CA ALA A 678 -9.17 6.95 -5.84
C ALA A 678 -9.54 6.34 -7.20
N LYS A 679 -9.32 5.04 -7.42
CA LYS A 679 -9.77 4.33 -8.63
C LYS A 679 -11.23 3.87 -8.55
N PHE A 680 -11.85 3.90 -7.38
CA PHE A 680 -13.23 3.49 -7.19
C PHE A 680 -14.25 4.44 -7.86
N ASP A 681 -13.83 5.65 -8.21
CA ASP A 681 -14.62 6.57 -9.05
C ASP A 681 -15.06 5.94 -10.37
N LYS A 682 -14.23 5.04 -10.94
CA LYS A 682 -14.60 4.25 -12.11
C LYS A 682 -15.37 2.99 -11.72
N LEU A 683 -15.00 2.34 -10.64
CA LEU A 683 -15.55 1.04 -10.25
C LEU A 683 -17.03 1.12 -9.92
N PHE A 684 -17.43 2.08 -9.09
CA PHE A 684 -18.82 2.24 -8.69
C PHE A 684 -19.78 2.38 -9.89
N PRO A 685 -19.58 3.36 -10.80
CA PRO A 685 -20.48 3.49 -11.96
C PRO A 685 -20.41 2.28 -12.91
N ALA A 686 -19.23 1.68 -13.08
CA ALA A 686 -19.08 0.51 -13.92
C ALA A 686 -19.89 -0.69 -13.39
N LEU A 687 -19.83 -0.96 -12.08
CA LEU A 687 -20.63 -2.00 -11.44
C LEU A 687 -22.12 -1.68 -11.46
N ALA A 688 -22.50 -0.42 -11.19
CA ALA A 688 -23.89 0.01 -11.27
C ALA A 688 -24.49 -0.23 -12.65
N LEU A 689 -23.72 0.06 -13.72
CA LEU A 689 -24.16 -0.24 -15.09
C LEU A 689 -24.31 -1.74 -15.32
N VAL A 690 -23.36 -2.57 -14.87
CA VAL A 690 -23.45 -4.03 -15.00
C VAL A 690 -24.71 -4.56 -14.32
N PHE A 691 -24.96 -4.15 -13.07
CA PHE A 691 -26.13 -4.59 -12.32
C PHE A 691 -27.44 -4.11 -12.96
N HIS A 692 -27.48 -2.86 -13.41
CA HIS A 692 -28.65 -2.33 -14.11
C HIS A 692 -28.97 -3.13 -15.36
N LEU A 693 -27.98 -3.45 -16.20
CA LEU A 693 -28.17 -4.23 -17.42
C LEU A 693 -28.61 -5.67 -17.11
N VAL A 694 -28.10 -6.27 -16.02
CA VAL A 694 -28.58 -7.58 -15.54
C VAL A 694 -30.05 -7.47 -15.14
N ASP A 695 -30.47 -6.43 -14.41
CA ASP A 695 -31.85 -6.20 -14.02
C ASP A 695 -32.76 -5.88 -15.23
N CYS A 696 -32.25 -5.20 -16.27
CA CYS A 696 -32.98 -5.01 -17.53
C CYS A 696 -33.34 -6.35 -18.17
N VAL A 697 -32.42 -7.28 -18.24
CA VAL A 697 -32.67 -8.60 -18.84
C VAL A 697 -33.50 -9.49 -17.93
N ALA A 698 -33.21 -9.53 -16.64
CA ALA A 698 -33.85 -10.46 -15.72
C ALA A 698 -35.25 -10.00 -15.28
N ASN A 699 -35.45 -8.70 -15.08
CA ASN A 699 -36.62 -8.11 -14.44
C ASN A 699 -37.40 -7.16 -15.37
N GLY A 700 -36.96 -7.00 -16.63
CA GLY A 700 -37.61 -6.09 -17.58
C GLY A 700 -37.50 -4.61 -17.19
N VAL A 701 -36.46 -4.21 -16.44
CA VAL A 701 -36.21 -2.82 -16.09
C VAL A 701 -35.81 -2.05 -17.36
N HIS A 702 -36.27 -0.80 -17.49
CA HIS A 702 -35.93 0.08 -18.61
C HIS A 702 -35.68 1.51 -18.11
N GLY A 703 -34.86 2.27 -18.83
CA GLY A 703 -34.57 3.66 -18.53
C GLY A 703 -33.25 3.85 -17.77
N PRO A 704 -33.11 4.92 -16.96
CA PRO A 704 -31.85 5.24 -16.29
C PRO A 704 -31.46 4.19 -15.24
N VAL A 705 -30.19 4.19 -14.86
CA VAL A 705 -29.65 3.26 -13.84
C VAL A 705 -30.34 3.50 -12.50
N SER A 706 -30.93 2.44 -11.97
CA SER A 706 -31.75 2.49 -10.77
C SER A 706 -30.94 2.67 -9.48
N LYS A 707 -31.62 3.16 -8.44
CA LYS A 707 -31.08 3.26 -7.08
C LYS A 707 -30.57 1.91 -6.56
N GLU A 708 -31.30 0.83 -6.82
CA GLU A 708 -30.95 -0.53 -6.38
C GLU A 708 -29.62 -0.98 -6.98
N ALA A 709 -29.41 -0.72 -8.27
CA ALA A 709 -28.14 -1.02 -8.94
C ALA A 709 -26.99 -0.16 -8.35
N ALA A 710 -27.25 1.12 -8.06
CA ALA A 710 -26.27 2.02 -7.43
C ALA A 710 -25.91 1.58 -6.00
N LEU A 711 -26.88 1.22 -5.17
CA LEU A 711 -26.64 0.74 -3.80
C LEU A 711 -25.84 -0.57 -3.80
N ARG A 712 -26.16 -1.49 -4.70
CA ARG A 712 -25.39 -2.73 -4.87
C ARG A 712 -23.96 -2.46 -5.28
N ALA A 713 -23.71 -1.50 -6.18
CA ALA A 713 -22.38 -1.08 -6.55
C ALA A 713 -21.60 -0.47 -5.37
N GLY A 714 -22.26 0.35 -4.54
CA GLY A 714 -21.69 0.89 -3.30
C GLY A 714 -21.31 -0.21 -2.32
N ALA A 715 -22.17 -1.18 -2.09
CA ALA A 715 -21.90 -2.34 -1.23
C ALA A 715 -20.69 -3.16 -1.73
N TRP A 716 -20.57 -3.34 -3.04
CA TRP A 716 -19.37 -3.96 -3.63
C TRP A 716 -18.11 -3.12 -3.41
N CYS A 717 -18.16 -1.81 -3.51
CA CYS A 717 -17.01 -0.96 -3.24
C CYS A 717 -16.53 -1.11 -1.78
N GLU A 718 -17.44 -1.12 -0.80
CA GLU A 718 -17.09 -1.36 0.60
C GLU A 718 -16.51 -2.76 0.81
N TYR A 719 -17.13 -3.76 0.20
CA TYR A 719 -16.66 -5.13 0.26
C TYR A 719 -15.24 -5.28 -0.29
N LEU A 720 -14.98 -4.72 -1.46
CA LEU A 720 -13.68 -4.79 -2.13
C LEU A 720 -12.59 -3.97 -1.45
N GLU A 721 -12.94 -2.89 -0.75
CA GLU A 721 -11.98 -2.16 0.07
C GLU A 721 -11.40 -3.04 1.19
N ALA A 722 -12.23 -3.82 1.88
CA ALA A 722 -11.74 -4.75 2.91
C ALA A 722 -10.75 -5.77 2.32
N HIS A 723 -11.04 -6.29 1.12
CA HIS A 723 -10.14 -7.20 0.41
C HIS A 723 -8.84 -6.51 -0.05
N ALA A 724 -8.93 -5.28 -0.55
CA ALA A 724 -7.75 -4.50 -0.92
C ALA A 724 -6.84 -4.25 0.29
N ARG A 725 -7.42 -3.86 1.43
CA ARG A 725 -6.69 -3.68 2.69
C ARG A 725 -6.01 -4.97 3.15
N ARG A 726 -6.66 -6.12 2.99
CA ARG A 726 -6.07 -7.44 3.27
C ARG A 726 -4.91 -7.75 2.34
N CYS A 727 -5.04 -7.47 1.05
CA CYS A 727 -3.98 -7.68 0.06
C CYS A 727 -2.75 -6.80 0.35
N TYR A 728 -2.94 -5.52 0.63
CA TYR A 728 -1.84 -4.60 0.93
C TYR A 728 -1.23 -4.83 2.31
N ALA A 729 -1.97 -5.37 3.28
CA ALA A 729 -1.42 -5.76 4.57
C ALA A 729 -0.33 -6.83 4.46
N LEU A 730 -0.30 -7.61 3.37
CA LEU A 730 0.78 -8.56 3.10
C LEU A 730 2.18 -7.91 3.01
N LEU A 731 2.26 -6.60 2.73
CA LEU A 731 3.52 -5.83 2.75
C LEU A 731 4.08 -5.67 4.18
N LYS A 732 3.20 -5.55 5.18
CA LYS A 732 3.59 -5.33 6.57
C LYS A 732 4.07 -6.62 7.25
N ASP A 733 3.78 -7.77 6.67
CA ASP A 733 4.02 -9.09 7.24
C ASP A 733 5.43 -9.67 6.96
N ASN A 734 6.38 -8.89 6.45
CA ASN A 734 7.73 -9.37 6.20
C ASN A 734 8.43 -9.86 7.48
N GLY A 735 8.23 -9.16 8.60
CA GLY A 735 8.70 -9.59 9.90
C GLY A 735 8.07 -10.91 10.36
N LEU A 736 6.77 -11.05 10.14
CA LEU A 736 6.01 -12.25 10.49
C LEU A 736 6.41 -13.47 9.63
N ARG A 737 6.60 -13.31 8.33
CA ARG A 737 7.08 -14.40 7.47
C ARG A 737 8.48 -14.84 7.82
N ALA A 738 9.36 -13.88 8.09
CA ALA A 738 10.69 -14.17 8.60
C ALA A 738 10.61 -14.87 9.96
N ALA A 739 9.68 -14.44 10.86
CA ALA A 739 9.41 -15.08 12.14
C ALA A 739 8.88 -16.51 11.97
N GLN A 740 7.94 -16.75 11.07
CA GLN A 740 7.43 -18.10 10.75
C GLN A 740 8.53 -19.01 10.18
N ALA A 741 9.34 -18.47 9.27
CA ALA A 741 10.49 -19.20 8.72
C ALA A 741 11.48 -19.56 9.83
N LEU A 742 11.80 -18.63 10.72
CA LEU A 742 12.69 -18.86 11.86
C LEU A 742 12.07 -19.82 12.87
N ALA A 743 10.80 -19.65 13.22
CA ALA A 743 10.06 -20.55 14.12
C ALA A 743 10.09 -21.99 13.64
N THR A 744 9.86 -22.24 12.35
CA THR A 744 9.97 -23.57 11.77
C THR A 744 11.38 -24.18 11.95
N LYS A 745 12.43 -23.35 11.94
CA LYS A 745 13.80 -23.81 12.19
C LYS A 745 14.04 -24.09 13.67
N LEU A 746 13.46 -23.27 14.56
CA LEU A 746 13.49 -23.49 16.00
C LEU A 746 12.76 -24.78 16.40
N GLU A 747 11.57 -25.02 15.84
CA GLU A 747 10.81 -26.25 16.04
C GLU A 747 11.59 -27.49 15.58
N ARG A 748 12.38 -27.38 14.53
CA ARG A 748 13.25 -28.44 14.00
C ARG A 748 14.58 -28.56 14.73
N ALA A 749 14.79 -27.79 15.81
CA ALA A 749 16.04 -27.74 16.57
C ALA A 749 17.29 -27.49 15.71
N MET A 750 17.18 -26.64 14.68
CA MET A 750 18.28 -26.30 13.78
C MET A 750 19.20 -25.21 14.33
N LEU A 751 18.88 -24.65 15.49
CA LEU A 751 19.69 -23.69 16.24
C LEU A 751 19.89 -24.20 17.68
N GLU A 752 21.03 -23.82 18.25
CA GLU A 752 21.33 -24.08 19.68
C GLU A 752 20.42 -23.22 20.57
N ASP A 753 20.29 -23.61 21.85
CA ASP A 753 19.43 -22.94 22.82
C ASP A 753 19.79 -21.47 23.10
N SER A 754 21.02 -21.09 22.79
CA SER A 754 21.50 -19.72 22.87
C SER A 754 22.22 -19.37 21.59
N PHE A 755 21.59 -18.61 20.73
CA PHE A 755 22.11 -18.24 19.41
C PHE A 755 22.11 -16.71 19.21
N THR A 756 22.81 -16.26 18.20
CA THR A 756 22.91 -14.85 17.79
C THR A 756 22.28 -14.65 16.41
N LEU A 757 22.00 -13.40 16.04
CA LEU A 757 21.60 -13.02 14.68
C LEU A 757 22.57 -13.59 13.63
N ARG A 758 23.87 -13.58 13.91
CA ARG A 758 24.91 -14.13 13.02
C ARG A 758 24.73 -15.63 12.77
N ASP A 759 24.29 -16.37 13.78
CA ASP A 759 24.10 -17.82 13.67
C ASP A 759 22.93 -18.13 12.75
N VAL A 760 21.86 -17.32 12.77
CA VAL A 760 20.77 -17.38 11.79
C VAL A 760 21.26 -17.04 10.39
N ARG A 761 22.00 -15.96 10.23
CA ARG A 761 22.50 -15.47 8.93
C ARG A 761 23.44 -16.44 8.24
N ARG A 762 24.30 -17.14 8.99
CA ARG A 762 25.22 -18.15 8.45
C ARG A 762 24.52 -19.26 7.68
N ASN A 763 23.28 -19.58 8.05
CA ASN A 763 22.52 -20.66 7.41
C ASN A 763 21.91 -20.26 6.06
N GLN A 764 21.88 -18.98 5.69
CA GLN A 764 21.34 -18.48 4.41
C GLN A 764 19.94 -19.03 4.09
N TRP A 765 19.10 -19.17 5.10
CA TRP A 765 17.73 -19.66 4.91
C TRP A 765 16.89 -18.66 4.14
N ARG A 766 16.02 -19.16 3.26
CA ARG A 766 15.05 -18.34 2.53
C ARG A 766 14.22 -17.49 3.50
N SER A 767 14.02 -16.23 3.18
CA SER A 767 13.35 -15.19 4.01
C SER A 767 14.16 -14.72 5.25
N LEU A 768 15.39 -15.21 5.45
CA LEU A 768 16.30 -14.87 6.56
C LEU A 768 17.71 -14.57 6.03
N THR A 769 17.79 -13.83 4.92
CA THR A 769 19.03 -13.56 4.20
C THR A 769 19.66 -12.20 4.54
N THR A 770 18.90 -11.26 5.10
CA THR A 770 19.36 -9.93 5.49
C THR A 770 19.30 -9.75 7.00
N ASP A 771 20.15 -8.87 7.56
CA ASP A 771 20.16 -8.59 8.99
C ASP A 771 18.84 -7.97 9.45
N GLU A 772 18.22 -7.13 8.62
CA GLU A 772 16.94 -6.48 8.89
C GLU A 772 15.79 -7.50 8.99
N ALA A 773 15.72 -8.44 8.03
CA ALA A 773 14.69 -9.49 8.04
C ALA A 773 14.87 -10.44 9.24
N ILE A 774 16.12 -10.77 9.59
CA ILE A 774 16.42 -11.62 10.75
C ILE A 774 16.08 -10.87 12.05
N GLN A 775 16.41 -9.58 12.15
CA GLN A 775 16.11 -8.79 13.34
C GLN A 775 14.60 -8.66 13.54
N ALA A 776 13.86 -8.34 12.47
CA ALA A 776 12.41 -8.28 12.52
C ALA A 776 11.76 -9.61 12.93
N ALA A 777 12.33 -10.76 12.48
CA ALA A 777 11.89 -12.07 12.90
C ALA A 777 12.17 -12.35 14.38
N LEU A 778 13.34 -11.93 14.87
CA LEU A 778 13.75 -12.09 16.27
C LEU A 778 12.89 -11.25 17.19
N ASP A 779 12.66 -9.98 16.85
CA ASP A 779 11.80 -9.06 17.59
C ASP A 779 10.36 -9.61 17.68
N TRP A 780 9.82 -10.08 16.56
CA TRP A 780 8.49 -10.68 16.51
C TRP A 780 8.36 -11.94 17.37
N LEU A 781 9.36 -12.84 17.30
CA LEU A 781 9.38 -14.07 18.10
C LEU A 781 9.60 -13.81 19.59
N GLU A 782 10.25 -12.70 19.93
CA GLU A 782 10.40 -12.25 21.32
C GLU A 782 9.06 -11.72 21.86
N ASP A 783 8.33 -10.90 21.08
CA ASP A 783 7.00 -10.38 21.43
C ASP A 783 5.95 -11.50 21.59
N GLU A 784 6.10 -12.61 20.86
CA GLU A 784 5.20 -13.77 20.95
C GLU A 784 5.70 -14.87 21.92
N ASP A 785 6.64 -14.53 22.76
CA ASP A 785 7.14 -15.42 23.83
C ASP A 785 7.88 -16.69 23.33
N TRP A 786 8.33 -16.70 22.07
CA TRP A 786 9.14 -17.79 21.52
C TRP A 786 10.61 -17.69 21.86
N LEU A 787 11.11 -16.45 22.00
CA LEU A 787 12.49 -16.12 22.29
C LEU A 787 12.58 -15.17 23.49
N ARG A 788 13.76 -15.10 24.09
CA ARG A 788 14.18 -14.02 25.00
C ARG A 788 15.59 -13.58 24.67
N SER A 789 15.78 -12.28 24.57
CA SER A 789 17.11 -11.73 24.35
C SER A 789 17.89 -11.57 25.65
N GLU A 790 19.16 -11.95 25.62
CA GLU A 790 20.11 -11.78 26.73
C GLU A 790 21.35 -11.04 26.22
N SER A 791 21.71 -9.97 26.88
CA SER A 791 22.95 -9.23 26.57
C SER A 791 24.13 -9.83 27.30
N THR A 792 25.04 -10.45 26.58
CA THR A 792 26.29 -10.98 27.14
C THR A 792 27.47 -10.04 26.82
N GLY A 793 28.14 -9.53 27.86
CA GLY A 793 29.33 -8.67 27.72
C GLY A 793 29.69 -7.99 29.05
N GLY A 794 30.97 -8.04 29.43
CA GLY A 794 31.47 -7.61 30.75
C GLY A 794 31.35 -6.10 31.02
N THR A 795 31.19 -5.74 32.27
CA THR A 795 31.11 -4.38 32.81
C THR A 795 32.51 -3.87 33.24
N GLY A 796 33.55 -3.94 32.40
CA GLY A 796 34.90 -3.45 32.71
C GLY A 796 35.55 -2.66 31.58
N PRO A 797 36.45 -1.73 31.90
CA PRO A 797 37.26 -1.04 30.89
C PRO A 797 38.12 -2.06 30.13
N GLY A 798 37.78 -2.36 28.86
CA GLY A 798 38.43 -3.34 28.00
C GLY A 798 37.59 -4.52 27.60
N SER A 799 36.32 -4.64 28.03
CA SER A 799 35.41 -5.70 27.64
C SER A 799 34.88 -5.45 26.22
N GLY A 800 34.89 -6.48 25.39
CA GLY A 800 34.48 -6.47 24.00
C GLY A 800 33.03 -6.04 23.79
N ARG A 801 32.67 -5.74 22.53
CA ARG A 801 31.35 -5.31 22.08
C ARG A 801 30.24 -6.23 22.61
N ARG A 802 29.21 -5.65 23.24
CA ARG A 802 28.04 -6.41 23.74
C ARG A 802 27.44 -7.21 22.60
N THR A 803 27.24 -8.51 22.83
CA THR A 803 26.57 -9.39 21.86
C THR A 803 25.21 -9.78 22.41
N LEU A 804 24.15 -9.56 21.62
CA LEU A 804 22.82 -9.99 21.93
C LEU A 804 22.68 -11.48 21.57
N ARG A 805 22.25 -12.29 22.52
CA ARG A 805 21.94 -13.71 22.33
C ARG A 805 20.46 -13.94 22.60
N TYR A 806 19.88 -14.88 21.90
CA TYR A 806 18.47 -15.25 22.01
C TYR A 806 18.35 -16.66 22.56
N ARG A 807 17.57 -16.81 23.64
CA ARG A 807 17.25 -18.12 24.23
C ARG A 807 15.90 -18.60 23.71
N ILE A 808 15.79 -19.91 23.47
CA ILE A 808 14.60 -20.53 22.90
C ILE A 808 13.67 -20.99 24.05
N ASN A 809 12.35 -20.71 23.92
CA ASN A 809 11.35 -21.18 24.88
C ASN A 809 11.37 -22.72 24.92
N PRO A 810 11.60 -23.34 26.09
CA PRO A 810 11.69 -24.80 26.24
C PRO A 810 10.43 -25.56 25.78
N ALA A 811 9.27 -24.93 25.78
CA ALA A 811 8.02 -25.52 25.30
C ALA A 811 8.05 -25.87 23.81
N ILE A 812 8.94 -25.27 23.02
CA ILE A 812 9.13 -25.59 21.60
C ILE A 812 9.74 -26.99 21.45
N LYS A 813 10.70 -27.34 22.31
CA LYS A 813 11.39 -28.64 22.28
C LYS A 813 10.48 -29.81 22.73
N THR A 814 9.44 -29.51 23.49
CA THR A 814 8.48 -30.52 23.98
C THR A 814 7.49 -30.92 22.89
N LYS A 815 7.14 -30.03 21.95
CA LYS A 815 6.27 -30.34 20.80
C LYS A 815 6.90 -31.37 19.84
N CYS A 816 8.21 -31.38 19.70
CA CYS A 816 8.91 -32.31 18.80
C CYS A 816 8.98 -33.75 19.33
N LYS A 817 8.81 -33.97 20.63
CA LYS A 817 8.83 -35.31 21.24
C LYS A 817 7.46 -35.96 21.38
N GLY A 818 6.37 -35.21 21.18
CA GLY A 818 4.99 -35.67 21.30
C GLY A 818 4.27 -36.01 20.00
N GLY A 819 4.95 -35.93 18.86
CA GLY A 819 4.36 -36.13 17.51
C GLY A 819 4.51 -37.51 16.90
N ASN A 820 4.90 -38.51 17.67
CA ASN A 820 4.90 -39.92 17.26
C ASN A 820 4.15 -40.77 18.33
N ALA A 821 2.83 -40.71 18.32
CA ALA A 821 1.94 -41.70 18.87
C ALA A 821 0.62 -41.71 18.10
#